data_a1aea4cba110b4ffa4883351968be279
#
_entry.id   a1aea4cba110b4ffa4883351968be279
#
_cell.length_a   1.000
_cell.length_b   1.000
_cell.length_c   1.000
_cell.angle_alpha   90.00
_cell.angle_beta   90.00
_cell.angle_gamma   90.00
#
_symmetry.space_group_name_H-M   'P 1'
#
loop_
_entity.id
_entity.type
_entity.pdbx_description
1 polymer ?
#
loop_
_entity_poly.entity_id
_entity_poly.type
_entity_poly.pdbx_seq_one_letter_code
_entity_poly.pdbx_strand_id
1 'polypeptide(L)'
;MNIMKKISLALALCCASFYSMADQLPLGGFSYGPVEAPTGKEWESPENLALNKEQPHAYIFPFQDVESARKVLPENSKFWQSLDGDWKFNWAPDPDSRPKDFYKTEFDVSGWDNIPVPSSWNIYGVQKDGSLKYGVPIYVNQPVIFQHKVAVDDWRGGVMRTPPANWTTYKHRNEVGSFRRNFEIPQDWDGREVFISFDGVDSFFYLWINGQYVGFSKNSRNTANFNITPYLRKGTNVVAAEVYRSSDGSFLEAQDMFRLPGIFRTVALYSVPKVYVRDLVAIPDLDVTYTDGSLAISADVCNLDKKVAKGYKLEYALYANELYSDENVKVENVLVSAAVDVVNPGQIQTTKAVLNVKAPRKWSAEFPYRYTLVAELKNAKGKVVETTSTIVGFRKVEIKDTPAEEDEFGLAGRYYYINGKTVKLKGVNRHESNPAVGHAITRDMMEKEVMLMKRANINHVRNSHYPDDPYWYFLCNKYGLYLEDEANIESHEYYYGAASLSHPVEWKKAHVARVMEMVHANINNPSIVIWSLGNEAGPGENFVAAYDALKQVDKSRPVQYERNNDIVDMGSNQYPSIGWTRGAVKGDYDIKYPFHISEYAHSMGNACGNLVDYWEAIESTNFFCGGAIWDWVDQSMYNYDKKTGKRYLAYGGDFGDTPNDGQFVMNGIVFGDLEPKPQYYEVKKVYQHIGVKAVDVRKGLFEIFNIF
;
A
#
# COMPACT_ATOMS: atom_id res chain seq x y z
N MET A 1 -44.86 -19.36 27.63
CA MET A 1 -43.43 -19.58 27.96
C MET A 1 -42.65 -20.41 26.92
N ASN A 2 -43.31 -21.09 25.97
CA ASN A 2 -42.64 -21.95 24.97
C ASN A 2 -42.44 -21.31 23.58
N ILE A 3 -43.01 -20.16 23.30
CA ILE A 3 -42.86 -19.48 22.01
C ILE A 3 -41.63 -18.54 22.03
N MET A 4 -41.36 -17.88 23.15
CA MET A 4 -40.17 -17.03 23.28
C MET A 4 -38.83 -17.81 23.28
N LYS A 5 -38.81 -19.05 23.80
CA LYS A 5 -37.62 -19.91 23.74
C LYS A 5 -37.29 -20.41 22.32
N LYS A 6 -38.32 -20.58 21.47
CA LYS A 6 -38.12 -21.00 20.08
C LYS A 6 -37.65 -19.84 19.19
N ILE A 7 -38.05 -18.60 19.47
CA ILE A 7 -37.60 -17.41 18.76
C ILE A 7 -36.16 -17.07 19.15
N SER A 8 -35.77 -17.20 20.42
CA SER A 8 -34.40 -17.00 20.86
C SER A 8 -33.41 -18.05 20.30
N LEU A 9 -33.87 -19.30 20.09
CA LEU A 9 -33.05 -20.35 19.52
C LEU A 9 -32.93 -20.21 17.98
N ALA A 10 -33.97 -19.70 17.31
CA ALA A 10 -33.92 -19.41 15.87
C ALA A 10 -33.05 -18.18 15.56
N LEU A 11 -33.09 -17.14 16.41
CA LEU A 11 -32.16 -15.99 16.27
C LEU A 11 -30.71 -16.39 16.59
N ALA A 12 -30.47 -17.26 17.58
CA ALA A 12 -29.14 -17.76 17.88
C ALA A 12 -28.58 -18.67 16.76
N LEU A 13 -29.42 -19.45 16.08
CA LEU A 13 -29.01 -20.26 14.93
C LEU A 13 -28.83 -19.41 13.64
N CYS A 14 -29.61 -18.34 13.43
CA CYS A 14 -29.36 -17.41 12.33
C CYS A 14 -28.09 -16.58 12.55
N CYS A 15 -27.78 -16.17 13.79
CA CYS A 15 -26.50 -15.50 14.08
C CYS A 15 -25.29 -16.46 13.95
N ALA A 16 -25.45 -17.76 14.30
CA ALA A 16 -24.38 -18.74 14.14
C ALA A 16 -24.10 -19.10 12.68
N SER A 17 -25.08 -19.00 11.78
CA SER A 17 -24.87 -19.27 10.35
C SER A 17 -24.30 -18.08 9.56
N PHE A 18 -24.37 -16.85 10.09
CA PHE A 18 -23.66 -15.70 9.50
C PHE A 18 -22.20 -15.58 9.96
N TYR A 19 -21.83 -16.14 11.11
CA TYR A 19 -20.44 -16.21 11.58
C TYR A 19 -19.59 -17.23 10.84
N SER A 20 -20.18 -18.17 10.11
CA SER A 20 -19.43 -19.23 9.41
C SER A 20 -18.99 -18.87 7.98
N MET A 21 -19.42 -17.73 7.43
CA MET A 21 -19.02 -17.29 6.09
C MET A 21 -17.88 -16.24 6.07
N ALA A 22 -17.62 -15.58 7.21
CA ALA A 22 -16.44 -14.70 7.34
C ALA A 22 -15.20 -15.46 7.83
N ASP A 23 -15.38 -16.63 8.48
CA ASP A 23 -14.30 -17.46 9.05
C ASP A 23 -13.73 -18.54 8.09
N GLN A 24 -14.20 -18.58 6.87
CA GLN A 24 -13.69 -19.48 5.84
C GLN A 24 -13.52 -18.77 4.51
N LEU A 25 -12.62 -17.82 4.42
CA LEU A 25 -11.69 -17.93 3.31
C LEU A 25 -11.04 -19.30 3.51
N PRO A 26 -11.20 -20.26 2.59
CA PRO A 26 -10.56 -21.53 2.79
C PRO A 26 -9.06 -21.22 2.91
N LEU A 27 -8.51 -21.40 4.10
CA LEU A 27 -7.15 -21.80 4.26
C LEU A 27 -7.11 -23.19 3.59
N GLY A 28 -7.27 -23.18 2.27
CA GLY A 28 -7.15 -24.37 1.46
C GLY A 28 -5.81 -24.92 1.83
N GLY A 29 -5.78 -26.11 2.40
CA GLY A 29 -4.55 -26.68 2.88
C GLY A 29 -3.47 -26.39 1.85
N PHE A 30 -2.32 -25.93 2.28
CA PHE A 30 -1.16 -25.53 1.46
C PHE A 30 -0.65 -26.68 0.59
N SER A 31 -1.51 -27.27 -0.22
CA SER A 31 -1.18 -28.28 -1.19
C SER A 31 -0.96 -27.55 -2.50
N TYR A 32 0.22 -27.01 -2.64
CA TYR A 32 0.75 -26.59 -3.93
C TYR A 32 0.98 -27.86 -4.75
N GLY A 33 -0.06 -28.33 -5.43
CA GLY A 33 0.01 -29.41 -6.39
C GLY A 33 0.18 -28.87 -7.80
N PRO A 34 0.44 -29.74 -8.79
CA PRO A 34 0.38 -29.36 -10.18
C PRO A 34 -0.99 -28.72 -10.46
N VAL A 35 -1.00 -27.51 -10.96
CA VAL A 35 -2.22 -26.81 -11.41
C VAL A 35 -2.39 -27.00 -12.90
N GLU A 36 -3.63 -26.98 -13.36
CA GLU A 36 -3.92 -26.96 -14.79
C GLU A 36 -3.28 -25.74 -15.45
N ALA A 37 -3.00 -25.86 -16.73
CA ALA A 37 -2.48 -24.75 -17.51
C ALA A 37 -3.45 -23.55 -17.49
N PRO A 38 -2.95 -22.31 -17.61
CA PRO A 38 -3.80 -21.13 -17.67
C PRO A 38 -4.78 -21.23 -18.83
N THR A 39 -6.02 -20.78 -18.61
CA THR A 39 -7.05 -20.76 -19.66
C THR A 39 -6.85 -19.62 -20.65
N GLY A 40 -6.02 -18.63 -20.27
CA GLY A 40 -5.81 -17.39 -21.01
C GLY A 40 -6.97 -16.40 -20.88
N LYS A 41 -7.85 -16.56 -19.88
CA LYS A 41 -9.01 -15.69 -19.59
C LYS A 41 -9.06 -15.19 -18.16
N GLU A 42 -8.14 -15.57 -17.31
CA GLU A 42 -8.12 -15.20 -15.90
C GLU A 42 -8.04 -13.68 -15.71
N TRP A 43 -7.42 -12.98 -16.64
CA TRP A 43 -7.28 -11.52 -16.66
C TRP A 43 -8.56 -10.78 -17.14
N GLU A 44 -9.64 -11.50 -17.49
CA GLU A 44 -10.94 -10.95 -17.90
C GLU A 44 -12.09 -11.31 -16.93
N SER A 45 -11.81 -11.73 -15.70
CA SER A 45 -12.83 -12.14 -14.73
C SER A 45 -12.65 -11.46 -13.37
N PRO A 46 -13.51 -10.50 -12.98
CA PRO A 46 -13.39 -9.75 -11.71
C PRO A 46 -13.50 -10.62 -10.46
N GLU A 47 -14.03 -11.84 -10.57
CA GLU A 47 -14.14 -12.78 -9.45
C GLU A 47 -12.87 -13.62 -9.23
N ASN A 48 -12.03 -13.77 -10.26
CA ASN A 48 -10.78 -14.52 -10.22
C ASN A 48 -9.61 -13.59 -9.88
N LEU A 49 -9.28 -13.44 -8.62
CA LEU A 49 -8.26 -12.48 -8.18
C LEU A 49 -6.84 -13.04 -8.24
N ALA A 50 -6.67 -14.31 -7.92
CA ALA A 50 -5.38 -14.98 -7.88
C ALA A 50 -5.55 -16.52 -7.90
N LEU A 51 -4.47 -17.22 -8.25
CA LEU A 51 -4.34 -18.67 -8.08
C LEU A 51 -3.01 -18.97 -7.38
N ASN A 52 -3.03 -19.76 -6.31
CA ASN A 52 -1.85 -20.15 -5.51
C ASN A 52 -1.02 -18.98 -4.93
N LYS A 53 -1.56 -17.77 -4.98
CA LYS A 53 -1.03 -16.63 -4.23
C LYS A 53 -1.31 -16.84 -2.73
N GLU A 54 -0.31 -16.60 -1.89
CA GLU A 54 -0.46 -16.64 -0.44
C GLU A 54 -1.56 -15.67 0.03
N GLN A 55 -2.27 -16.08 1.09
CA GLN A 55 -3.19 -15.17 1.76
C GLN A 55 -2.40 -13.99 2.34
N PRO A 56 -2.98 -12.78 2.39
CA PRO A 56 -2.28 -11.61 2.89
C PRO A 56 -1.82 -11.80 4.34
N HIS A 57 -0.64 -11.29 4.65
CA HIS A 57 -0.03 -11.29 5.98
C HIS A 57 0.90 -10.08 6.11
N ALA A 58 1.34 -9.76 7.32
CA ALA A 58 2.28 -8.70 7.58
C ALA A 58 3.59 -8.89 6.78
N TYR A 59 4.19 -7.79 6.37
CA TYR A 59 5.47 -7.78 5.63
C TYR A 59 6.62 -8.12 6.59
N ILE A 60 6.84 -9.41 6.82
CA ILE A 60 7.85 -9.98 7.73
C ILE A 60 8.68 -11.04 7.04
N PHE A 61 9.93 -11.21 7.50
CA PHE A 61 10.87 -12.20 6.96
C PHE A 61 11.59 -12.95 8.08
N PRO A 62 12.06 -14.20 7.82
CA PRO A 62 12.94 -14.91 8.74
C PRO A 62 14.35 -14.35 8.68
N PHE A 63 15.03 -14.35 9.83
CA PHE A 63 16.43 -13.96 9.99
C PHE A 63 17.24 -15.10 10.60
N GLN A 64 18.56 -15.07 10.43
CA GLN A 64 19.44 -16.10 10.96
C GLN A 64 19.65 -16.01 12.48
N ASP A 65 19.51 -14.82 13.05
CA ASP A 65 19.71 -14.54 14.46
C ASP A 65 19.01 -13.21 14.89
N VAL A 66 19.03 -12.94 16.19
CA VAL A 66 18.44 -11.75 16.78
C VAL A 66 19.14 -10.47 16.31
N GLU A 67 20.45 -10.47 16.09
CA GLU A 67 21.20 -9.28 15.66
C GLU A 67 20.74 -8.81 14.28
N SER A 68 20.57 -9.74 13.36
CA SER A 68 20.06 -9.48 12.02
C SER A 68 18.58 -9.06 12.04
N ALA A 69 17.75 -9.76 12.85
CA ALA A 69 16.34 -9.46 12.99
C ALA A 69 16.07 -8.05 13.54
N ARG A 70 16.94 -7.53 14.43
CA ARG A 70 16.84 -6.18 14.96
C ARG A 70 16.92 -5.08 13.90
N LYS A 71 17.47 -5.36 12.73
CA LYS A 71 17.58 -4.42 11.59
C LYS A 71 16.32 -4.36 10.73
N VAL A 72 15.40 -5.29 10.87
CA VAL A 72 14.05 -5.41 10.25
C VAL A 72 14.03 -5.58 8.74
N LEU A 73 14.90 -4.88 8.01
CA LEU A 73 14.90 -4.88 6.54
C LEU A 73 15.35 -6.24 5.99
N PRO A 74 14.66 -6.77 4.97
CA PRO A 74 14.84 -8.14 4.50
C PRO A 74 16.24 -8.44 3.96
N GLU A 75 16.94 -7.46 3.40
CA GLU A 75 18.32 -7.63 2.91
C GLU A 75 19.35 -7.92 4.01
N ASN A 76 18.98 -7.76 5.29
CA ASN A 76 19.82 -8.19 6.41
C ASN A 76 19.67 -9.70 6.72
N SER A 77 18.75 -10.37 6.05
CA SER A 77 18.50 -11.80 6.20
C SER A 77 19.27 -12.62 5.16
N LYS A 78 19.98 -13.65 5.60
CA LYS A 78 20.53 -14.65 4.69
C LYS A 78 19.47 -15.57 4.07
N PHE A 79 18.22 -15.48 4.54
CA PHE A 79 17.08 -16.22 4.02
C PHE A 79 16.24 -15.41 3.04
N TRP A 80 16.78 -14.29 2.58
CA TRP A 80 16.19 -13.44 1.55
C TRP A 80 17.22 -13.18 0.44
N GLN A 81 16.80 -13.17 -0.81
CA GLN A 81 17.64 -12.95 -1.98
C GLN A 81 16.88 -12.16 -3.04
N SER A 82 17.38 -10.99 -3.44
CA SER A 82 16.81 -10.24 -4.56
C SER A 82 17.01 -10.98 -5.89
N LEU A 83 15.98 -10.91 -6.72
CA LEU A 83 16.04 -11.24 -8.14
C LEU A 83 15.98 -9.98 -9.01
N ASP A 84 16.21 -8.79 -8.45
CA ASP A 84 16.32 -7.54 -9.20
C ASP A 84 17.55 -7.55 -10.12
N GLY A 85 17.49 -6.75 -11.17
CA GLY A 85 18.54 -6.65 -12.18
C GLY A 85 18.08 -7.11 -13.56
N ASP A 86 18.97 -7.54 -14.41
CA ASP A 86 18.64 -7.86 -15.81
C ASP A 86 17.82 -9.14 -15.96
N TRP A 87 16.66 -9.02 -16.62
CA TRP A 87 15.83 -10.13 -17.06
C TRP A 87 15.76 -10.17 -18.58
N LYS A 88 15.69 -11.36 -19.18
CA LYS A 88 15.32 -11.51 -20.58
C LYS A 88 13.88 -11.04 -20.77
N PHE A 89 13.67 -10.23 -21.83
CA PHE A 89 12.40 -9.56 -22.08
C PHE A 89 12.01 -9.62 -23.55
N ASN A 90 10.74 -9.93 -23.78
CA ASN A 90 10.11 -9.80 -25.08
C ASN A 90 8.80 -9.04 -24.93
N TRP A 91 8.66 -7.96 -25.71
CA TRP A 91 7.45 -7.17 -25.79
C TRP A 91 6.60 -7.59 -27.00
N ALA A 92 5.30 -7.75 -26.79
CA ALA A 92 4.32 -7.99 -27.82
C ALA A 92 3.20 -6.94 -27.78
N PRO A 93 2.70 -6.47 -28.95
CA PRO A 93 1.67 -5.42 -29.01
C PRO A 93 0.28 -5.92 -28.58
N ASP A 94 0.07 -7.22 -28.52
CA ASP A 94 -1.20 -7.87 -28.17
C ASP A 94 -0.98 -9.29 -27.66
N PRO A 95 -1.99 -9.91 -27.01
CA PRO A 95 -1.88 -11.27 -26.48
C PRO A 95 -1.68 -12.36 -27.56
N ASP A 96 -2.14 -12.14 -28.80
CA ASP A 96 -2.00 -13.15 -29.85
C ASP A 96 -0.58 -13.21 -30.41
N SER A 97 0.12 -12.09 -30.42
CA SER A 97 1.48 -11.93 -30.95
C SER A 97 2.58 -12.39 -29.99
N ARG A 98 2.25 -12.64 -28.71
CA ARG A 98 3.24 -13.02 -27.69
C ARG A 98 3.84 -14.41 -27.94
N PRO A 99 5.09 -14.68 -27.49
CA PRO A 99 5.69 -16.01 -27.57
C PRO A 99 5.00 -16.97 -26.59
N LYS A 100 4.19 -17.92 -27.12
CA LYS A 100 3.29 -18.75 -26.30
C LYS A 100 3.99 -19.79 -25.42
N ASP A 101 5.14 -20.31 -25.83
CA ASP A 101 5.86 -21.39 -25.14
C ASP A 101 7.12 -20.91 -24.41
N PHE A 102 7.27 -19.63 -24.22
CA PHE A 102 8.49 -19.02 -23.69
C PHE A 102 8.86 -19.48 -22.26
N TYR A 103 7.88 -19.94 -21.48
CA TYR A 103 8.07 -20.44 -20.13
C TYR A 103 8.79 -21.80 -20.08
N LYS A 104 8.80 -22.55 -21.18
CA LYS A 104 9.50 -23.84 -21.29
C LYS A 104 11.00 -23.65 -21.18
N THR A 105 11.68 -24.52 -20.42
CA THR A 105 13.10 -24.35 -20.13
C THR A 105 13.99 -24.43 -21.36
N GLU A 106 13.58 -25.23 -22.36
CA GLU A 106 14.27 -25.39 -23.65
C GLU A 106 14.02 -24.28 -24.67
N PHE A 107 13.08 -23.37 -24.40
CA PHE A 107 12.79 -22.25 -25.31
C PHE A 107 13.99 -21.28 -25.35
N ASP A 108 14.50 -21.01 -26.55
CA ASP A 108 15.63 -20.13 -26.76
C ASP A 108 15.25 -18.65 -26.62
N VAL A 109 15.75 -17.99 -25.59
CA VAL A 109 15.61 -16.57 -25.31
C VAL A 109 16.91 -15.77 -25.57
N SER A 110 17.91 -16.36 -26.21
CA SER A 110 19.21 -15.73 -26.43
C SER A 110 19.09 -14.42 -27.24
N GLY A 111 18.18 -14.39 -28.20
CA GLY A 111 17.87 -13.23 -29.03
C GLY A 111 16.98 -12.18 -28.38
N TRP A 112 16.52 -12.38 -27.15
CA TRP A 112 15.67 -11.41 -26.45
C TRP A 112 16.48 -10.25 -25.88
N ASP A 113 15.82 -9.10 -25.75
CA ASP A 113 16.38 -7.97 -25.02
C ASP A 113 16.63 -8.31 -23.54
N ASN A 114 17.42 -7.46 -22.89
CA ASN A 114 17.47 -7.43 -21.44
C ASN A 114 16.73 -6.16 -20.95
N ILE A 115 15.96 -6.31 -19.88
CA ILE A 115 15.30 -5.20 -19.22
C ILE A 115 15.63 -5.26 -17.72
N PRO A 116 15.91 -4.12 -17.06
CA PRO A 116 16.03 -4.13 -15.61
C PRO A 116 14.67 -4.41 -14.96
N VAL A 117 14.68 -5.19 -13.90
CA VAL A 117 13.57 -5.35 -12.96
C VAL A 117 14.09 -4.82 -11.63
N PRO A 118 13.42 -3.88 -10.98
CA PRO A 118 12.16 -3.23 -11.37
C PRO A 118 12.27 -2.30 -12.58
N SER A 119 11.19 -2.21 -13.40
CA SER A 119 11.04 -1.17 -14.41
C SER A 119 9.59 -1.07 -14.94
N SER A 120 9.23 0.13 -15.42
CA SER A 120 8.07 0.32 -16.30
C SER A 120 8.56 0.26 -17.75
N TRP A 121 8.17 -0.79 -18.51
CA TRP A 121 8.81 -1.05 -19.81
C TRP A 121 8.61 0.06 -20.83
N ASN A 122 7.47 0.78 -20.80
CA ASN A 122 7.23 1.90 -21.72
C ASN A 122 8.24 3.02 -21.49
N ILE A 123 8.60 3.33 -20.24
CA ILE A 123 9.58 4.38 -19.92
C ILE A 123 10.99 3.92 -20.24
N TYR A 124 11.33 2.68 -19.86
CA TYR A 124 12.64 2.11 -20.24
C TYR A 124 12.81 2.05 -21.75
N GLY A 125 11.72 1.88 -22.51
CA GLY A 125 11.70 1.84 -23.98
C GLY A 125 11.91 3.17 -24.68
N VAL A 126 11.91 4.33 -23.98
CA VAL A 126 12.11 5.65 -24.58
C VAL A 126 13.57 5.81 -25.01
N GLN A 127 13.79 6.04 -26.31
CA GLN A 127 15.12 6.16 -26.89
C GLN A 127 15.56 7.65 -27.03
N LYS A 128 16.87 7.88 -27.09
CA LYS A 128 17.43 9.24 -27.22
C LYS A 128 17.06 9.97 -28.52
N ASP A 129 16.60 9.24 -29.52
CA ASP A 129 16.07 9.81 -30.76
C ASP A 129 14.56 10.09 -30.70
N GLY A 130 13.94 9.89 -29.54
CA GLY A 130 12.51 10.06 -29.31
C GLY A 130 11.65 8.94 -29.87
N SER A 131 12.23 7.82 -30.30
CA SER A 131 11.48 6.61 -30.65
C SER A 131 11.10 5.81 -29.41
N LEU A 132 10.05 4.99 -29.53
CA LEU A 132 9.49 4.16 -28.44
C LEU A 132 9.66 2.70 -28.81
N LYS A 133 10.50 1.97 -28.04
CA LYS A 133 10.82 0.58 -28.34
C LYS A 133 9.75 -0.39 -27.84
N TYR A 134 9.12 -0.10 -26.70
CA TYR A 134 8.23 -1.00 -25.99
C TYR A 134 6.85 -0.36 -25.74
N GLY A 135 6.15 0.01 -26.82
CA GLY A 135 4.84 0.64 -26.72
C GLY A 135 4.88 2.09 -26.25
N VAL A 136 3.73 2.66 -25.99
CA VAL A 136 3.55 4.09 -25.72
C VAL A 136 3.11 4.31 -24.28
N PRO A 137 3.80 5.14 -23.49
CA PRO A 137 3.26 5.64 -22.23
C PRO A 137 1.96 6.41 -22.51
N ILE A 138 0.91 6.17 -21.75
CA ILE A 138 -0.39 6.84 -21.91
C ILE A 138 -0.75 7.51 -20.62
N TYR A 139 -1.03 8.81 -20.67
CA TYR A 139 -1.60 9.55 -19.55
C TYR A 139 -3.05 9.89 -19.79
N VAL A 140 -3.92 9.45 -18.91
CA VAL A 140 -5.33 9.84 -18.85
C VAL A 140 -5.76 10.03 -17.40
N ASN A 141 -6.65 11.00 -17.18
CA ASN A 141 -7.27 11.24 -15.89
C ASN A 141 -8.38 10.19 -15.64
N GLN A 142 -9.53 10.33 -16.29
CA GLN A 142 -10.71 9.52 -16.00
C GLN A 142 -10.83 8.23 -16.83
N PRO A 143 -10.59 8.23 -18.16
CA PRO A 143 -10.88 7.08 -18.98
C PRO A 143 -9.99 5.90 -18.69
N VAL A 144 -10.53 4.69 -18.84
CA VAL A 144 -9.69 3.51 -19.02
C VAL A 144 -9.09 3.53 -20.44
N ILE A 145 -7.85 3.05 -20.60
CA ILE A 145 -7.09 3.19 -21.85
C ILE A 145 -7.54 2.24 -22.98
N PHE A 146 -8.41 1.30 -22.69
CA PHE A 146 -8.85 0.28 -23.65
C PHE A 146 -10.25 0.53 -24.21
N GLN A 147 -11.02 1.49 -23.67
CA GLN A 147 -12.34 1.84 -24.17
C GLN A 147 -12.96 3.03 -23.41
N HIS A 148 -13.82 3.81 -24.09
CA HIS A 148 -14.76 4.73 -23.41
C HIS A 148 -15.96 3.98 -22.83
N LYS A 149 -16.42 4.41 -21.66
CA LYS A 149 -17.71 4.01 -21.12
C LYS A 149 -18.84 4.64 -21.95
N VAL A 150 -19.73 3.79 -22.47
CA VAL A 150 -20.91 4.20 -23.25
C VAL A 150 -22.22 3.69 -22.62
N ALA A 151 -22.16 2.71 -21.72
CA ALA A 151 -23.32 2.13 -21.03
C ALA A 151 -22.97 1.74 -19.58
N VAL A 152 -23.98 1.47 -18.76
CA VAL A 152 -23.83 1.14 -17.33
C VAL A 152 -22.99 -0.14 -17.12
N ASP A 153 -23.22 -1.17 -17.93
CA ASP A 153 -22.57 -2.47 -17.80
C ASP A 153 -21.42 -2.71 -18.78
N ASP A 154 -20.82 -1.65 -19.29
CA ASP A 154 -19.78 -1.72 -20.32
C ASP A 154 -18.56 -2.53 -19.89
N TRP A 155 -18.22 -2.53 -18.62
CA TRP A 155 -17.13 -3.33 -18.08
C TRP A 155 -17.25 -4.83 -18.39
N ARG A 156 -18.49 -5.35 -18.61
CA ARG A 156 -18.73 -6.75 -19.00
C ARG A 156 -18.15 -7.11 -20.35
N GLY A 157 -17.82 -6.13 -21.18
CA GLY A 157 -17.13 -6.34 -22.45
C GLY A 157 -15.64 -6.65 -22.31
N GLY A 158 -15.08 -6.53 -21.10
CA GLY A 158 -13.69 -6.80 -20.81
C GLY A 158 -12.72 -5.81 -21.45
N VAL A 159 -11.43 -6.03 -21.22
CA VAL A 159 -10.35 -5.13 -21.67
C VAL A 159 -9.99 -5.30 -23.15
N MET A 160 -10.47 -6.36 -23.79
CA MET A 160 -10.23 -6.64 -25.22
C MET A 160 -11.28 -6.05 -26.16
N ARG A 161 -12.20 -5.23 -25.66
CA ARG A 161 -13.12 -4.47 -26.52
C ARG A 161 -12.35 -3.57 -27.47
N THR A 162 -12.92 -3.34 -28.64
CA THR A 162 -12.28 -2.50 -29.67
C THR A 162 -12.38 -1.03 -29.29
N PRO A 163 -11.26 -0.36 -28.98
CA PRO A 163 -11.25 1.07 -28.69
C PRO A 163 -11.50 1.88 -30.00
N PRO A 164 -11.75 3.19 -29.89
CA PRO A 164 -11.79 4.07 -31.06
C PRO A 164 -10.54 3.96 -31.92
N ALA A 165 -10.71 4.01 -33.25
CA ALA A 165 -9.64 3.76 -34.20
C ALA A 165 -8.44 4.74 -34.12
N ASN A 166 -8.65 5.92 -33.53
CA ASN A 166 -7.60 6.92 -33.30
C ASN A 166 -6.86 6.73 -31.96
N TRP A 167 -7.28 5.77 -31.11
CA TRP A 167 -6.60 5.52 -29.84
C TRP A 167 -5.33 4.71 -30.03
N THR A 168 -4.34 4.97 -29.21
CA THR A 168 -3.08 4.21 -29.17
C THR A 168 -3.32 2.71 -29.00
N THR A 169 -4.23 2.34 -28.13
CA THR A 169 -4.61 0.95 -27.83
C THR A 169 -5.42 0.26 -28.93
N TYR A 170 -5.82 0.96 -29.98
CA TYR A 170 -6.44 0.33 -31.15
C TYR A 170 -5.46 -0.59 -31.88
N LYS A 171 -4.19 -0.15 -32.01
CA LYS A 171 -3.11 -0.93 -32.65
C LYS A 171 -2.42 -1.88 -31.67
N HIS A 172 -2.23 -1.42 -30.44
CA HIS A 172 -1.55 -2.16 -29.37
C HIS A 172 -2.59 -2.57 -28.32
N ARG A 173 -3.41 -3.57 -28.68
CA ARG A 173 -4.54 -4.00 -27.87
C ARG A 173 -4.08 -4.94 -26.77
N ASN A 174 -3.84 -4.40 -25.58
CA ASN A 174 -3.37 -5.10 -24.41
C ASN A 174 -1.97 -5.71 -24.57
N GLU A 175 -0.96 -4.86 -24.59
CA GLU A 175 0.47 -5.24 -24.68
C GLU A 175 0.84 -6.32 -23.65
N VAL A 176 1.75 -7.21 -24.02
CA VAL A 176 2.24 -8.29 -23.16
C VAL A 176 3.77 -8.24 -23.07
N GLY A 177 4.27 -8.22 -21.83
CA GLY A 177 5.69 -8.40 -21.52
C GLY A 177 5.97 -9.83 -21.06
N SER A 178 6.82 -10.55 -21.78
CA SER A 178 7.30 -11.88 -21.39
C SER A 178 8.68 -11.75 -20.77
N PHE A 179 8.81 -12.14 -19.50
CA PHE A 179 10.03 -12.02 -18.71
C PHE A 179 10.59 -13.39 -18.38
N ARG A 180 11.93 -13.57 -18.45
CA ARG A 180 12.64 -14.78 -17.98
C ARG A 180 13.91 -14.44 -17.27
N ARG A 181 14.20 -15.22 -16.18
CA ARG A 181 15.46 -15.15 -15.46
C ARG A 181 15.87 -16.51 -14.94
N ASN A 182 17.17 -16.79 -14.97
CA ASN A 182 17.75 -17.90 -14.27
C ASN A 182 18.11 -17.50 -12.84
N PHE A 183 17.94 -18.44 -11.90
CA PHE A 183 18.29 -18.23 -10.49
C PHE A 183 18.75 -19.52 -9.84
N GLU A 184 19.45 -19.42 -8.73
CA GLU A 184 19.89 -20.55 -7.93
C GLU A 184 19.44 -20.38 -6.48
N ILE A 185 19.16 -21.49 -5.82
CA ILE A 185 18.79 -21.51 -4.42
C ILE A 185 20.07 -21.71 -3.59
N PRO A 186 20.33 -20.84 -2.58
CA PRO A 186 21.46 -21.01 -1.67
C PRO A 186 21.45 -22.39 -1.00
N GLN A 187 22.62 -23.01 -0.85
CA GLN A 187 22.74 -24.37 -0.28
C GLN A 187 22.22 -24.47 1.17
N ASP A 188 22.34 -23.41 1.94
CA ASP A 188 21.85 -23.36 3.32
C ASP A 188 20.32 -23.23 3.43
N TRP A 189 19.60 -23.15 2.30
CA TRP A 189 18.15 -23.25 2.23
C TRP A 189 17.64 -24.69 2.01
N ASP A 190 18.53 -25.68 1.94
CA ASP A 190 18.12 -27.09 1.76
C ASP A 190 17.19 -27.54 2.89
N GLY A 191 16.10 -28.21 2.52
CA GLY A 191 15.04 -28.64 3.46
C GLY A 191 14.09 -27.57 3.97
N ARG A 192 14.23 -26.33 3.52
CA ARG A 192 13.31 -25.23 3.82
C ARG A 192 12.21 -25.11 2.75
N GLU A 193 11.18 -24.33 3.03
CA GLU A 193 10.22 -23.88 2.01
C GLU A 193 10.72 -22.58 1.38
N VAL A 194 10.59 -22.47 0.07
CA VAL A 194 11.04 -21.29 -0.69
C VAL A 194 9.86 -20.62 -1.34
N PHE A 195 9.78 -19.33 -1.15
CA PHE A 195 8.77 -18.46 -1.75
C PHE A 195 9.42 -17.49 -2.72
N ILE A 196 8.65 -17.11 -3.75
CA ILE A 196 8.95 -15.97 -4.59
C ILE A 196 7.95 -14.85 -4.29
N SER A 197 8.46 -13.63 -4.12
CA SER A 197 7.69 -12.41 -3.87
C SER A 197 7.82 -11.46 -5.04
N PHE A 198 6.69 -10.90 -5.47
CA PHE A 198 6.60 -9.78 -6.39
C PHE A 198 5.93 -8.64 -5.65
N ASP A 199 6.67 -7.56 -5.35
CA ASP A 199 6.14 -6.45 -4.55
C ASP A 199 5.24 -5.49 -5.35
N GLY A 200 5.29 -5.57 -6.70
CA GLY A 200 4.39 -4.81 -7.57
C GLY A 200 4.53 -5.20 -9.05
N VAL A 201 3.39 -5.55 -9.67
CA VAL A 201 3.31 -5.89 -11.10
C VAL A 201 2.02 -5.31 -11.69
N ASP A 202 2.13 -4.42 -12.66
CA ASP A 202 0.99 -3.79 -13.33
C ASP A 202 0.74 -4.44 -14.69
N SER A 203 -0.47 -5.00 -14.94
CA SER A 203 -1.67 -5.06 -14.07
C SER A 203 -2.02 -6.49 -13.64
N PHE A 204 -1.56 -7.48 -14.37
CA PHE A 204 -1.83 -8.91 -14.20
C PHE A 204 -0.62 -9.71 -14.66
N PHE A 205 -0.31 -10.85 -14.02
CA PHE A 205 0.73 -11.74 -14.51
C PHE A 205 0.45 -13.22 -14.23
N TYR A 206 0.89 -14.07 -15.17
CA TYR A 206 1.06 -15.49 -14.97
C TYR A 206 2.50 -15.81 -14.53
N LEU A 207 2.66 -16.84 -13.70
CA LEU A 207 3.95 -17.28 -13.16
C LEU A 207 4.22 -18.75 -13.49
N TRP A 208 5.44 -19.03 -13.96
CA TRP A 208 5.97 -20.38 -14.15
C TRP A 208 7.33 -20.50 -13.48
N ILE A 209 7.61 -21.69 -12.92
CA ILE A 209 8.93 -22.10 -12.44
C ILE A 209 9.34 -23.39 -13.14
N ASN A 210 10.52 -23.37 -13.77
CA ASN A 210 11.04 -24.53 -14.53
C ASN A 210 10.05 -25.10 -15.56
N GLY A 211 9.29 -24.25 -16.22
CA GLY A 211 8.30 -24.63 -17.21
C GLY A 211 6.96 -25.11 -16.64
N GLN A 212 6.82 -25.19 -15.33
CA GLN A 212 5.59 -25.60 -14.65
C GLN A 212 4.80 -24.37 -14.23
N TYR A 213 3.49 -24.35 -14.51
CA TYR A 213 2.59 -23.27 -14.13
C TYR A 213 2.41 -23.25 -12.61
N VAL A 214 2.63 -22.08 -12.00
CA VAL A 214 2.48 -21.85 -10.55
C VAL A 214 1.14 -21.20 -10.24
N GLY A 215 0.79 -20.14 -10.96
CA GLY A 215 -0.43 -19.40 -10.70
C GLY A 215 -0.42 -18.01 -11.33
N PHE A 216 -1.30 -17.13 -10.84
CA PHE A 216 -1.43 -15.75 -11.29
C PHE A 216 -1.81 -14.81 -10.14
N SER A 217 -1.61 -13.51 -10.36
CA SER A 217 -2.07 -12.45 -9.47
C SER A 217 -2.59 -11.25 -10.25
N LYS A 218 -3.55 -10.56 -9.63
CA LYS A 218 -4.02 -9.19 -9.94
C LYS A 218 -3.75 -8.31 -8.73
N ASN A 219 -4.13 -7.03 -8.79
CA ASN A 219 -3.85 -6.02 -7.79
C ASN A 219 -2.37 -5.60 -7.82
N SER A 220 -2.11 -4.61 -8.67
CA SER A 220 -0.76 -4.21 -9.07
C SER A 220 0.12 -3.71 -7.92
N ARG A 221 -0.47 -3.18 -6.85
CA ARG A 221 0.22 -2.41 -5.81
C ARG A 221 0.42 -3.17 -4.50
N ASN A 222 0.01 -4.44 -4.45
CA ASN A 222 0.19 -5.30 -3.28
C ASN A 222 1.11 -6.47 -3.60
N THR A 223 1.89 -6.89 -2.61
CA THR A 223 2.83 -8.01 -2.73
C THR A 223 2.10 -9.32 -3.06
N ALA A 224 2.63 -10.04 -4.02
CA ALA A 224 2.18 -11.37 -4.41
C ALA A 224 3.25 -12.41 -4.09
N ASN A 225 2.98 -13.25 -3.08
CA ASN A 225 3.86 -14.33 -2.63
C ASN A 225 3.36 -15.68 -3.16
N PHE A 226 4.29 -16.52 -3.64
CA PHE A 226 3.99 -17.88 -4.10
C PHE A 226 5.00 -18.87 -3.51
N ASN A 227 4.54 -19.98 -2.92
CA ASN A 227 5.43 -21.06 -2.55
C ASN A 227 5.87 -21.82 -3.81
N ILE A 228 7.15 -21.75 -4.11
CA ILE A 228 7.72 -22.38 -5.30
C ILE A 228 8.48 -23.68 -5.01
N THR A 229 8.53 -24.12 -3.75
CA THR A 229 9.27 -25.31 -3.33
C THR A 229 8.98 -26.56 -4.18
N PRO A 230 7.69 -26.87 -4.53
CA PRO A 230 7.38 -28.08 -5.32
C PRO A 230 7.92 -28.06 -6.75
N TYR A 231 8.26 -26.87 -7.25
CA TYR A 231 8.69 -26.66 -8.64
C TYR A 231 10.21 -26.56 -8.78
N LEU A 232 10.96 -26.49 -7.66
CA LEU A 232 12.40 -26.30 -7.66
C LEU A 232 13.17 -27.56 -8.02
N ARG A 233 14.33 -27.36 -8.64
CA ARG A 233 15.32 -28.42 -8.93
C ARG A 233 16.71 -28.01 -8.42
N LYS A 234 17.61 -28.96 -8.27
CA LYS A 234 19.01 -28.69 -7.91
C LYS A 234 19.71 -27.93 -9.05
N GLY A 235 20.56 -26.96 -8.68
CA GLY A 235 21.26 -26.09 -9.62
C GLY A 235 20.38 -24.97 -10.15
N THR A 236 20.57 -24.66 -11.42
CA THR A 236 19.90 -23.51 -12.05
C THR A 236 18.39 -23.75 -12.24
N ASN A 237 17.59 -22.84 -11.74
CA ASN A 237 16.14 -22.76 -11.93
C ASN A 237 15.80 -21.62 -12.89
N VAL A 238 14.63 -21.66 -13.47
CA VAL A 238 14.10 -20.65 -14.38
C VAL A 238 12.78 -20.12 -13.86
N VAL A 239 12.69 -18.81 -13.67
CA VAL A 239 11.41 -18.11 -13.48
C VAL A 239 10.97 -17.48 -14.79
N ALA A 240 9.69 -17.61 -15.12
CA ALA A 240 9.06 -16.95 -16.25
C ALA A 240 7.78 -16.25 -15.78
N ALA A 241 7.61 -14.99 -16.17
CA ALA A 241 6.41 -14.19 -15.90
C ALA A 241 5.87 -13.60 -17.20
N GLU A 242 4.56 -13.70 -17.40
CA GLU A 242 3.85 -13.10 -18.54
C GLU A 242 2.93 -12.01 -18.01
N VAL A 243 3.30 -10.75 -18.27
CA VAL A 243 2.65 -9.56 -17.70
C VAL A 243 1.79 -8.90 -18.75
N TYR A 244 0.51 -8.66 -18.42
CA TYR A 244 -0.46 -7.99 -19.27
C TYR A 244 -0.64 -6.55 -18.84
N ARG A 245 -0.60 -5.61 -19.81
CA ARG A 245 -0.78 -4.17 -19.57
C ARG A 245 -2.12 -3.84 -18.92
N SER A 246 -3.17 -4.56 -19.30
CA SER A 246 -4.52 -4.34 -18.78
C SER A 246 -5.18 -5.66 -18.42
N SER A 247 -5.98 -5.63 -17.37
CA SER A 247 -6.85 -6.72 -16.94
C SER A 247 -8.18 -6.13 -16.44
N ASP A 248 -9.14 -6.97 -16.06
CA ASP A 248 -10.32 -6.48 -15.34
C ASP A 248 -9.93 -5.68 -14.08
N GLY A 249 -8.81 -6.02 -13.43
CA GLY A 249 -8.25 -5.22 -12.34
C GLY A 249 -8.02 -3.75 -12.68
N SER A 250 -7.72 -3.44 -13.95
CA SER A 250 -7.50 -2.06 -14.42
C SER A 250 -8.75 -1.17 -14.37
N PHE A 251 -9.95 -1.74 -14.24
CA PHE A 251 -11.16 -0.97 -13.95
C PHE A 251 -11.20 -0.39 -12.53
N LEU A 252 -10.49 -1.00 -11.59
CA LEU A 252 -10.30 -0.52 -10.21
C LEU A 252 -8.95 0.16 -10.01
N GLU A 253 -8.12 0.26 -11.03
CA GLU A 253 -6.79 0.88 -11.02
C GLU A 253 -6.74 2.01 -12.05
N ALA A 254 -7.82 2.83 -12.07
CA ALA A 254 -8.00 3.93 -13.01
C ALA A 254 -7.59 5.29 -12.41
N GLN A 255 -6.52 5.29 -11.62
CA GLN A 255 -5.97 6.50 -10.99
C GLN A 255 -5.56 7.55 -12.02
N ASP A 256 -5.61 8.82 -11.62
CA ASP A 256 -5.13 9.96 -12.41
C ASP A 256 -3.59 9.97 -12.50
N MET A 257 -3.05 9.11 -13.36
CA MET A 257 -1.60 8.94 -13.55
C MET A 257 -1.27 8.35 -14.91
N PHE A 258 0.02 8.33 -15.27
CA PHE A 258 0.48 7.52 -16.41
C PHE A 258 0.15 6.04 -16.20
N ARG A 259 -0.36 5.37 -17.26
CA ARG A 259 -0.64 3.93 -17.29
C ARG A 259 0.61 3.19 -17.75
N LEU A 260 1.44 2.77 -16.79
CA LEU A 260 2.78 2.22 -17.04
C LEU A 260 2.86 0.76 -16.59
N PRO A 261 2.84 -0.19 -17.53
CA PRO A 261 2.93 -1.61 -17.20
C PRO A 261 4.37 -2.05 -16.91
N GLY A 262 4.50 -3.16 -16.17
CA GLY A 262 5.77 -3.81 -15.90
C GLY A 262 5.85 -4.45 -14.52
N ILE A 263 6.99 -5.07 -14.23
CA ILE A 263 7.39 -5.47 -12.88
C ILE A 263 8.11 -4.26 -12.28
N PHE A 264 7.39 -3.42 -11.54
CA PHE A 264 7.88 -2.09 -11.16
C PHE A 264 8.38 -1.99 -9.71
N ARG A 265 8.28 -3.08 -8.93
CA ARG A 265 8.89 -3.21 -7.61
C ARG A 265 9.73 -4.48 -7.53
N THR A 266 10.44 -4.66 -6.43
CA THR A 266 11.36 -5.77 -6.19
C THR A 266 10.72 -7.14 -6.42
N VAL A 267 11.49 -8.03 -7.04
CA VAL A 267 11.23 -9.47 -7.04
C VAL A 267 12.29 -10.15 -6.16
N ALA A 268 11.85 -10.96 -5.21
CA ALA A 268 12.75 -11.62 -4.29
C ALA A 268 12.37 -13.08 -4.02
N LEU A 269 13.36 -13.85 -3.60
CA LEU A 269 13.17 -15.16 -2.97
C LEU A 269 13.32 -15.01 -1.47
N TYR A 270 12.53 -15.76 -0.71
CA TYR A 270 12.80 -15.96 0.72
C TYR A 270 12.51 -17.39 1.13
N SER A 271 13.16 -17.86 2.20
CA SER A 271 12.98 -19.25 2.65
C SER A 271 12.65 -19.31 4.13
N VAL A 272 11.68 -20.14 4.47
CA VAL A 272 11.21 -20.38 5.82
C VAL A 272 11.45 -21.83 6.25
N PRO A 273 11.60 -22.14 7.55
CA PRO A 273 11.59 -23.54 8.01
C PRO A 273 10.24 -24.20 7.77
N LYS A 274 10.15 -25.53 7.84
CA LYS A 274 8.89 -26.27 7.65
C LYS A 274 7.79 -25.89 8.66
N VAL A 275 8.19 -25.50 9.87
CA VAL A 275 7.30 -24.90 10.88
C VAL A 275 7.80 -23.48 11.10
N TYR A 276 6.99 -22.51 10.77
CA TYR A 276 7.41 -21.10 10.71
C TYR A 276 6.34 -20.13 11.16
N VAL A 277 6.74 -18.90 11.45
CA VAL A 277 5.85 -17.78 11.72
C VAL A 277 5.38 -17.18 10.41
N ARG A 278 4.15 -17.50 10.02
CA ARG A 278 3.56 -17.03 8.78
C ARG A 278 3.11 -15.57 8.87
N ASP A 279 2.60 -15.18 10.05
CA ASP A 279 2.14 -13.81 10.30
C ASP A 279 2.53 -13.37 11.71
N LEU A 280 2.84 -12.09 11.87
CA LEU A 280 3.18 -11.48 13.15
C LEU A 280 2.57 -10.08 13.20
N VAL A 281 1.50 -9.93 13.95
CA VAL A 281 0.80 -8.66 14.16
C VAL A 281 1.08 -8.15 15.56
N ALA A 282 1.50 -6.90 15.67
CA ALA A 282 1.87 -6.24 16.92
C ALA A 282 1.16 -4.88 17.04
N ILE A 283 0.09 -4.82 17.82
CA ILE A 283 -0.73 -3.62 18.01
C ILE A 283 -0.38 -2.97 19.34
N PRO A 284 0.31 -1.83 19.33
CA PRO A 284 0.60 -1.04 20.52
C PRO A 284 -0.63 -0.24 20.96
N ASP A 285 -0.77 -0.04 22.25
CA ASP A 285 -1.74 0.86 22.86
C ASP A 285 -1.11 1.58 24.06
N LEU A 286 -1.73 2.68 24.48
CA LEU A 286 -1.39 3.44 25.67
C LEU A 286 -2.57 3.42 26.64
N ASP A 287 -2.28 3.46 27.93
CA ASP A 287 -3.30 3.57 28.96
C ASP A 287 -4.09 4.89 28.87
N VAL A 288 -5.10 5.05 29.71
CA VAL A 288 -5.97 6.24 29.73
C VAL A 288 -5.23 7.53 30.11
N THR A 289 -4.04 7.41 30.69
CA THR A 289 -3.17 8.55 31.04
C THR A 289 -2.07 8.78 30.01
N TYR A 290 -2.03 7.95 28.97
CA TYR A 290 -0.97 7.95 27.94
C TYR A 290 0.44 7.78 28.51
N THR A 291 0.57 7.09 29.65
CA THR A 291 1.83 6.93 30.38
C THR A 291 2.44 5.55 30.16
N ASP A 292 1.69 4.50 30.43
CA ASP A 292 2.14 3.11 30.27
C ASP A 292 1.62 2.52 28.94
N GLY A 293 2.42 1.65 28.35
CA GLY A 293 2.09 1.00 27.09
C GLY A 293 1.80 -0.49 27.23
N SER A 294 0.94 -0.99 26.37
CA SER A 294 0.74 -2.41 26.12
C SER A 294 0.95 -2.73 24.65
N LEU A 295 1.42 -3.93 24.35
CA LEU A 295 1.61 -4.44 23.01
C LEU A 295 0.86 -5.77 22.89
N ALA A 296 -0.26 -5.76 22.19
CA ALA A 296 -0.99 -6.98 21.85
C ALA A 296 -0.31 -7.65 20.64
N ILE A 297 0.11 -8.90 20.81
CA ILE A 297 0.80 -9.67 19.80
C ILE A 297 -0.08 -10.83 19.39
N SER A 298 -0.25 -11.02 18.10
CA SER A 298 -0.85 -12.20 17.48
C SER A 298 0.15 -12.77 16.47
N ALA A 299 0.41 -14.07 16.53
CA ALA A 299 1.28 -14.74 15.58
C ALA A 299 0.64 -16.03 15.07
N ASP A 300 0.70 -16.22 13.76
CA ASP A 300 0.27 -17.43 13.08
C ASP A 300 1.47 -18.34 12.84
N VAL A 301 1.46 -19.52 13.47
CA VAL A 301 2.48 -20.56 13.22
C VAL A 301 1.91 -21.58 12.25
N CYS A 302 2.55 -21.69 11.09
CA CYS A 302 2.18 -22.61 10.03
C CYS A 302 3.08 -23.85 10.03
N ASN A 303 2.52 -25.02 9.74
CA ASN A 303 3.25 -26.27 9.60
C ASN A 303 3.14 -26.83 8.18
N LEU A 304 4.19 -26.70 7.41
CA LEU A 304 4.34 -27.28 6.06
C LEU A 304 5.11 -28.64 6.08
N ASP A 305 5.47 -29.14 7.26
CA ASP A 305 6.05 -30.50 7.41
C ASP A 305 4.94 -31.57 7.26
N LYS A 306 5.33 -32.78 6.87
CA LYS A 306 4.47 -33.97 6.88
C LYS A 306 4.18 -34.50 8.27
N LYS A 307 4.88 -34.01 9.30
CA LYS A 307 4.77 -34.42 10.70
C LYS A 307 4.05 -33.34 11.50
N VAL A 308 3.29 -33.78 12.51
CA VAL A 308 2.65 -32.90 13.48
C VAL A 308 3.73 -32.15 14.28
N ALA A 309 3.66 -30.84 14.33
CA ALA A 309 4.48 -30.01 15.21
C ALA A 309 3.86 -29.93 16.60
N LYS A 310 4.65 -30.28 17.64
CA LYS A 310 4.18 -30.28 19.05
C LYS A 310 5.23 -29.63 19.95
N GLY A 311 4.75 -28.92 20.99
CA GLY A 311 5.59 -28.35 22.04
C GLY A 311 6.51 -27.23 21.55
N TYR A 312 6.11 -26.54 20.51
CA TYR A 312 6.76 -25.31 20.10
C TYR A 312 6.36 -24.17 21.03
N LYS A 313 7.16 -23.12 21.05
CA LYS A 313 6.83 -21.86 21.72
C LYS A 313 7.44 -20.67 20.97
N LEU A 314 6.76 -19.55 21.05
CA LEU A 314 7.28 -18.24 20.65
C LEU A 314 7.78 -17.50 21.87
N GLU A 315 8.96 -16.92 21.78
CA GLU A 315 9.51 -15.97 22.76
C GLU A 315 9.66 -14.61 22.10
N TYR A 316 9.19 -13.58 22.78
CA TYR A 316 9.18 -12.22 22.26
C TYR A 316 10.08 -11.33 23.11
N ALA A 317 10.95 -10.55 22.47
CA ALA A 317 11.79 -9.54 23.08
C ALA A 317 11.63 -8.22 22.37
N LEU A 318 11.66 -7.11 23.10
CA LEU A 318 11.52 -5.76 22.57
C LEU A 318 12.86 -5.03 22.63
N TYR A 319 13.18 -4.29 21.57
CA TYR A 319 14.39 -3.48 21.44
C TYR A 319 14.00 -2.03 21.14
N ALA A 320 14.51 -1.07 21.89
CA ALA A 320 14.25 0.36 21.70
C ALA A 320 15.28 0.96 20.76
N ASN A 321 14.84 1.59 19.69
CA ASN A 321 15.71 2.27 18.72
C ASN A 321 16.10 3.67 19.25
N GLU A 322 17.29 4.11 18.91
CA GLU A 322 17.66 5.51 19.04
C GLU A 322 16.90 6.35 18.01
N LEU A 323 16.61 7.61 18.35
CA LEU A 323 15.84 8.49 17.48
C LEU A 323 16.54 8.67 16.10
N TYR A 324 15.81 8.46 15.03
CA TYR A 324 16.27 8.50 13.62
C TYR A 324 17.35 7.44 13.27
N SER A 325 17.71 6.56 14.18
CA SER A 325 18.73 5.53 13.99
C SER A 325 18.12 4.13 13.88
N ASP A 326 18.84 3.21 13.25
CA ASP A 326 18.50 1.78 13.22
C ASP A 326 19.21 1.00 14.33
N GLU A 327 20.11 1.65 15.09
CA GLU A 327 20.68 1.08 16.30
C GLU A 327 19.64 1.00 17.40
N ASN A 328 19.63 -0.12 18.11
CA ASN A 328 18.67 -0.37 19.17
C ASN A 328 19.26 -1.18 20.32
N VAL A 329 18.66 -1.06 21.50
CA VAL A 329 19.05 -1.78 22.71
C VAL A 329 17.88 -2.54 23.29
N LYS A 330 18.14 -3.70 23.90
CA LYS A 330 17.11 -4.52 24.52
C LYS A 330 16.43 -3.77 25.65
N VAL A 331 15.11 -3.82 25.68
CA VAL A 331 14.33 -3.32 26.81
C VAL A 331 14.35 -4.37 27.91
N GLU A 332 14.88 -4.01 29.06
CA GLU A 332 15.00 -4.93 30.17
C GLU A 332 13.64 -5.28 30.80
N ASN A 333 13.53 -6.50 31.32
CA ASN A 333 12.34 -7.03 32.00
C ASN A 333 11.07 -7.06 31.10
N VAL A 334 11.22 -7.02 29.77
CA VAL A 334 10.15 -7.13 28.80
C VAL A 334 10.40 -8.39 27.96
N LEU A 335 9.94 -9.51 28.48
CA LEU A 335 9.98 -10.82 27.81
C LEU A 335 8.66 -11.54 28.06
N VAL A 336 8.06 -12.05 26.99
CA VAL A 336 6.87 -12.90 27.11
C VAL A 336 7.00 -14.10 26.17
N SER A 337 6.33 -15.18 26.52
CA SER A 337 6.27 -16.36 25.66
C SER A 337 4.82 -16.82 25.45
N ALA A 338 4.54 -17.39 24.29
CA ALA A 338 3.29 -18.02 23.94
C ALA A 338 3.53 -19.47 23.54
N ALA A 339 2.72 -20.39 24.06
CA ALA A 339 2.78 -21.79 23.66
C ALA A 339 2.18 -21.99 22.27
N VAL A 340 2.81 -22.87 21.51
CA VAL A 340 2.29 -23.40 20.23
C VAL A 340 2.04 -24.89 20.47
N ASP A 341 0.80 -25.26 20.78
CA ASP A 341 0.48 -26.58 21.32
C ASP A 341 0.66 -27.69 20.28
N VAL A 342 -0.18 -27.69 19.26
CA VAL A 342 -0.18 -28.71 18.20
C VAL A 342 -0.57 -28.10 16.87
N VAL A 343 0.32 -28.15 15.89
CA VAL A 343 0.02 -27.72 14.52
C VAL A 343 0.12 -28.93 13.59
N ASN A 344 -1.01 -29.35 13.05
CA ASN A 344 -1.05 -30.46 12.10
C ASN A 344 -0.44 -30.05 10.74
N PRO A 345 0.00 -31.01 9.92
CA PRO A 345 0.44 -30.73 8.57
C PRO A 345 -0.58 -29.91 7.75
N GLY A 346 -0.12 -28.86 7.10
CA GLY A 346 -0.95 -27.96 6.29
C GLY A 346 -1.88 -27.07 7.10
N GLN A 347 -1.69 -26.94 8.43
CA GLN A 347 -2.53 -26.10 9.28
C GLN A 347 -1.76 -24.94 9.89
N ILE A 348 -2.51 -23.95 10.37
CA ILE A 348 -2.03 -22.78 11.10
C ILE A 348 -2.61 -22.84 12.52
N GLN A 349 -1.80 -22.41 13.49
CA GLN A 349 -2.24 -22.11 14.84
C GLN A 349 -1.89 -20.66 15.17
N THR A 350 -2.91 -19.88 15.49
CA THR A 350 -2.74 -18.52 16.00
C THR A 350 -2.45 -18.56 17.50
N THR A 351 -1.40 -17.85 17.92
CA THR A 351 -1.05 -17.61 19.33
C THR A 351 -1.21 -16.14 19.67
N LYS A 352 -1.48 -15.85 20.95
CA LYS A 352 -1.62 -14.47 21.44
C LYS A 352 -0.76 -14.25 22.68
N ALA A 353 -0.19 -13.05 22.78
CA ALA A 353 0.57 -12.59 23.93
C ALA A 353 0.36 -11.08 24.15
N VAL A 354 0.65 -10.60 25.34
CA VAL A 354 0.64 -9.17 25.67
C VAL A 354 1.92 -8.81 26.39
N LEU A 355 2.62 -7.80 25.90
CA LEU A 355 3.76 -7.17 26.56
C LEU A 355 3.30 -5.86 27.20
N ASN A 356 3.62 -5.65 28.47
CA ASN A 356 3.40 -4.37 29.15
C ASN A 356 4.76 -3.64 29.28
N VAL A 357 4.79 -2.40 28.86
CA VAL A 357 5.99 -1.55 28.86
C VAL A 357 5.73 -0.31 29.68
N LYS A 358 6.53 -0.11 30.72
CA LYS A 358 6.45 1.08 31.59
C LYS A 358 7.01 2.30 30.87
N ALA A 359 6.22 3.37 30.82
CA ALA A 359 6.59 4.67 30.28
C ALA A 359 7.37 4.58 28.94
N PRO A 360 6.83 3.89 27.89
CA PRO A 360 7.53 3.79 26.63
C PRO A 360 7.70 5.17 25.99
N ARG A 361 8.81 5.36 25.27
CA ARG A 361 8.96 6.51 24.39
C ARG A 361 7.91 6.42 23.28
N LYS A 362 7.05 7.44 23.19
CA LYS A 362 5.91 7.44 22.26
C LYS A 362 6.36 7.79 20.84
N TRP A 363 5.72 7.18 19.86
CA TRP A 363 5.91 7.52 18.47
C TRP A 363 4.96 8.67 18.08
N SER A 364 5.49 9.67 17.40
CA SER A 364 4.76 10.73 16.70
C SER A 364 5.58 11.21 15.50
N ALA A 365 5.00 12.06 14.63
CA ALA A 365 5.75 12.63 13.52
C ALA A 365 6.92 13.53 13.95
N GLU A 366 6.90 14.11 15.17
CA GLU A 366 8.02 14.86 15.74
C GLU A 366 9.06 14.01 16.41
N PHE A 367 8.59 13.02 17.18
CA PHE A 367 9.43 12.11 17.95
C PHE A 367 9.15 10.66 17.54
N PRO A 368 9.64 10.23 16.37
CA PRO A 368 9.34 8.89 15.83
C PRO A 368 10.17 7.79 16.53
N TYR A 369 9.96 7.65 17.84
CA TYR A 369 10.61 6.59 18.62
C TYR A 369 10.05 5.22 18.25
N ARG A 370 10.89 4.41 17.62
CA ARG A 370 10.58 3.05 17.23
C ARG A 370 11.09 2.05 18.23
N TYR A 371 10.47 0.89 18.19
CA TYR A 371 10.94 -0.35 18.79
C TYR A 371 10.96 -1.43 17.71
N THR A 372 11.79 -2.44 17.94
CA THR A 372 11.77 -3.68 17.17
C THR A 372 11.30 -4.81 18.07
N LEU A 373 10.19 -5.44 17.70
CA LEU A 373 9.76 -6.69 18.32
C LEU A 373 10.46 -7.83 17.60
N VAL A 374 11.22 -8.62 18.31
CA VAL A 374 11.84 -9.86 17.82
C VAL A 374 11.09 -11.05 18.38
N ALA A 375 10.71 -11.98 17.51
CA ALA A 375 10.07 -13.25 17.85
C ALA A 375 10.97 -14.43 17.49
N GLU A 376 11.29 -15.29 18.46
CA GLU A 376 12.01 -16.53 18.27
C GLU A 376 11.06 -17.72 18.40
N LEU A 377 10.86 -18.47 17.31
CA LEU A 377 10.15 -19.75 17.34
C LEU A 377 11.09 -20.86 17.78
N LYS A 378 10.79 -21.50 18.93
CA LYS A 378 11.58 -22.58 19.51
C LYS A 378 10.83 -23.90 19.43
N ASN A 379 11.51 -24.97 19.04
CA ASN A 379 10.93 -26.31 19.04
C ASN A 379 10.87 -26.90 20.46
N ALA A 380 10.27 -28.10 20.61
CA ALA A 380 10.11 -28.81 21.88
C ALA A 380 11.44 -29.05 22.67
N LYS A 381 12.59 -28.99 22.00
CA LYS A 381 13.92 -29.12 22.65
C LYS A 381 14.51 -27.75 23.05
N GLY A 382 13.78 -26.67 22.86
CA GLY A 382 14.24 -25.30 23.13
C GLY A 382 15.19 -24.72 22.09
N LYS A 383 15.42 -25.41 20.97
CA LYS A 383 16.24 -24.90 19.86
C LYS A 383 15.44 -23.88 19.05
N VAL A 384 16.03 -22.71 18.81
CA VAL A 384 15.48 -21.71 17.86
C VAL A 384 15.47 -22.30 16.47
N VAL A 385 14.33 -22.29 15.84
CA VAL A 385 14.14 -22.76 14.45
C VAL A 385 13.90 -21.60 13.49
N GLU A 386 13.41 -20.49 14.01
CA GLU A 386 13.22 -19.25 13.25
C GLU A 386 13.33 -18.04 14.17
N THR A 387 13.87 -16.95 13.65
CA THR A 387 13.83 -15.61 14.24
C THR A 387 13.19 -14.68 13.23
N THR A 388 12.19 -13.94 13.63
CA THR A 388 11.55 -12.89 12.80
C THR A 388 11.34 -11.63 13.60
N SER A 389 11.01 -10.52 12.94
CA SER A 389 10.82 -9.25 13.62
C SER A 389 9.83 -8.34 12.91
N THR A 390 9.35 -7.34 13.64
CA THR A 390 8.55 -6.25 13.10
C THR A 390 8.81 -4.95 13.87
N ILE A 391 8.48 -3.82 13.22
CA ILE A 391 8.56 -2.49 13.83
C ILE A 391 7.36 -2.28 14.76
N VAL A 392 7.59 -1.57 15.85
CA VAL A 392 6.55 -1.13 16.81
C VAL A 392 6.77 0.35 17.14
N GLY A 393 5.70 1.13 17.20
CA GLY A 393 5.73 2.49 17.75
C GLY A 393 4.57 2.67 18.71
N PHE A 394 4.87 2.87 20.01
CA PHE A 394 3.82 3.09 21.00
C PHE A 394 3.11 4.40 20.74
N ARG A 395 1.89 4.30 20.31
CA ARG A 395 0.97 5.41 20.06
C ARG A 395 -0.46 4.97 20.23
N LYS A 396 -1.32 5.94 20.46
CA LYS A 396 -2.78 5.75 20.46
C LYS A 396 -3.42 6.78 19.54
N VAL A 397 -4.24 6.30 18.61
CA VAL A 397 -5.05 7.13 17.70
C VAL A 397 -6.50 7.00 18.12
N GLU A 398 -7.19 8.11 18.30
CA GLU A 398 -8.55 8.13 18.82
C GLU A 398 -9.40 9.20 18.16
N ILE A 399 -10.70 8.91 18.02
CA ILE A 399 -11.73 9.91 17.78
C ILE A 399 -12.58 9.97 19.04
N LYS A 400 -12.68 11.16 19.66
CA LYS A 400 -13.37 11.33 20.94
C LYS A 400 -14.36 12.48 20.88
N ASP A 401 -15.53 12.30 21.53
CA ASP A 401 -16.43 13.38 21.85
C ASP A 401 -15.81 14.17 23.02
N THR A 402 -15.56 15.45 22.79
CA THR A 402 -14.82 16.33 23.70
C THR A 402 -15.75 17.45 24.17
N PRO A 403 -15.94 17.65 25.48
CA PRO A 403 -16.74 18.74 26.00
C PRO A 403 -16.00 20.10 25.83
N ALA A 404 -16.74 21.20 25.81
CA ALA A 404 -16.19 22.52 25.53
C ALA A 404 -15.10 22.98 26.53
N GLU A 405 -15.19 22.56 27.79
CA GLU A 405 -14.21 22.87 28.83
C GLU A 405 -12.86 22.13 28.65
N GLU A 406 -12.81 21.09 27.84
CA GLU A 406 -11.59 20.35 27.51
C GLU A 406 -10.96 20.78 26.18
N ASP A 407 -11.65 21.62 25.40
CA ASP A 407 -11.18 22.11 24.11
C ASP A 407 -10.52 23.49 24.24
N GLU A 408 -9.40 23.72 23.62
CA GLU A 408 -8.65 24.98 23.65
C GLU A 408 -9.42 26.17 23.03
N PHE A 409 -10.36 25.89 22.13
CA PHE A 409 -11.23 26.89 21.51
C PHE A 409 -12.56 27.04 22.24
N GLY A 410 -12.82 26.25 23.30
CA GLY A 410 -14.06 26.26 24.06
C GLY A 410 -15.28 25.72 23.29
N LEU A 411 -15.06 24.81 22.36
CA LEU A 411 -16.08 24.21 21.51
C LEU A 411 -16.26 22.72 21.85
N ALA A 412 -17.49 22.29 22.07
CA ALA A 412 -17.80 20.87 22.18
C ALA A 412 -17.80 20.23 20.78
N GLY A 413 -17.16 19.08 20.61
CA GLY A 413 -17.10 18.44 19.31
C GLY A 413 -16.48 17.06 19.33
N ARG A 414 -16.46 16.43 18.16
CA ARG A 414 -15.82 15.14 17.93
C ARG A 414 -14.50 15.37 17.21
N TYR A 415 -13.39 15.08 17.87
CA TYR A 415 -12.06 15.47 17.43
C TYR A 415 -11.12 14.28 17.28
N TYR A 416 -10.07 14.47 16.49
CA TYR A 416 -9.03 13.49 16.19
C TYR A 416 -7.81 13.69 17.09
N TYR A 417 -7.38 12.62 17.76
CA TYR A 417 -6.29 12.65 18.73
C TYR A 417 -5.19 11.65 18.39
N ILE A 418 -3.95 12.04 18.60
CA ILE A 418 -2.79 11.14 18.67
C ILE A 418 -2.10 11.35 20.04
N ASN A 419 -1.93 10.26 20.81
CA ASN A 419 -1.33 10.29 22.14
C ASN A 419 -2.00 11.30 23.10
N GLY A 420 -3.30 11.45 23.00
CA GLY A 420 -4.09 12.33 23.85
C GLY A 420 -4.02 13.81 23.50
N LYS A 421 -3.45 14.18 22.36
CA LYS A 421 -3.41 15.54 21.83
C LYS A 421 -4.14 15.61 20.48
N THR A 422 -4.88 16.69 20.28
CA THR A 422 -5.39 17.05 18.95
C THR A 422 -4.20 17.33 18.04
N VAL A 423 -4.31 16.93 16.77
CA VAL A 423 -3.23 17.13 15.79
C VAL A 423 -3.75 17.75 14.51
N LYS A 424 -2.86 18.48 13.84
CA LYS A 424 -3.11 19.01 12.49
C LYS A 424 -2.25 18.24 11.50
N LEU A 425 -2.91 17.54 10.57
CA LEU A 425 -2.28 16.79 9.49
C LEU A 425 -1.97 17.72 8.32
N LYS A 426 -0.72 18.23 8.28
CA LYS A 426 -0.20 19.16 7.28
C LYS A 426 0.35 18.32 6.12
N GLY A 427 -0.54 17.96 5.17
CA GLY A 427 -0.31 16.85 4.26
C GLY A 427 -0.12 17.20 2.81
N VAL A 428 0.39 16.19 2.07
CA VAL A 428 0.43 16.09 0.61
C VAL A 428 -0.06 14.74 0.17
N ASN A 429 -0.62 14.67 -1.03
CA ASN A 429 -0.86 13.40 -1.73
C ASN A 429 0.42 12.97 -2.46
N ARG A 430 0.75 11.69 -2.47
CA ARG A 430 1.97 11.18 -3.09
C ARG A 430 1.67 10.06 -4.07
N HIS A 431 2.06 10.25 -5.33
CA HIS A 431 2.21 9.18 -6.29
C HIS A 431 3.64 8.63 -6.33
N GLU A 432 3.81 7.34 -6.56
CA GLU A 432 5.10 6.76 -6.94
C GLU A 432 5.41 7.12 -8.39
N SER A 433 6.12 8.22 -8.60
CA SER A 433 6.45 8.71 -9.92
C SER A 433 7.84 9.35 -9.99
N ASN A 434 8.62 8.96 -11.00
CA ASN A 434 9.89 9.58 -11.30
C ASN A 434 10.12 9.58 -12.81
N PRO A 435 10.60 10.69 -13.40
CA PRO A 435 10.72 10.83 -14.84
C PRO A 435 11.67 9.84 -15.51
N ALA A 436 12.63 9.29 -14.78
CA ALA A 436 13.62 8.35 -15.32
C ALA A 436 13.15 6.90 -15.35
N VAL A 437 12.26 6.51 -14.42
CA VAL A 437 11.94 5.10 -14.16
C VAL A 437 10.43 4.82 -14.10
N GLY A 438 9.59 5.85 -14.28
CA GLY A 438 8.14 5.72 -14.14
C GLY A 438 7.74 5.40 -12.71
N HIS A 439 7.05 4.28 -12.50
CA HIS A 439 6.60 3.83 -11.17
C HIS A 439 7.68 3.01 -10.42
N ALA A 440 8.81 2.68 -11.04
CA ALA A 440 9.88 1.88 -10.43
C ALA A 440 10.83 2.73 -9.58
N ILE A 441 10.32 3.32 -8.51
CA ILE A 441 11.04 4.26 -7.67
C ILE A 441 12.15 3.56 -6.89
N THR A 442 13.32 4.19 -6.79
CA THR A 442 14.45 3.69 -6.01
C THR A 442 14.41 4.17 -4.56
N ARG A 443 15.13 3.46 -3.67
CA ARG A 443 15.28 3.85 -2.27
C ARG A 443 15.85 5.27 -2.11
N ASP A 444 16.88 5.62 -2.86
CA ASP A 444 17.50 6.96 -2.83
C ASP A 444 16.48 8.07 -3.18
N MET A 445 15.57 7.78 -4.13
CA MET A 445 14.49 8.71 -4.48
C MET A 445 13.52 8.89 -3.31
N MET A 446 13.06 7.81 -2.69
CA MET A 446 12.17 7.84 -1.52
C MET A 446 12.81 8.57 -0.33
N GLU A 447 14.11 8.35 -0.07
CA GLU A 447 14.84 9.07 0.98
C GLU A 447 14.89 10.58 0.71
N LYS A 448 15.16 10.97 -0.55
CA LYS A 448 15.15 12.39 -0.97
C LYS A 448 13.76 13.01 -0.76
N GLU A 449 12.68 12.31 -1.12
CA GLU A 449 11.30 12.77 -0.93
C GLU A 449 10.99 13.03 0.54
N VAL A 450 11.25 12.07 1.42
CA VAL A 450 11.02 12.21 2.87
C VAL A 450 11.78 13.42 3.43
N MET A 451 13.05 13.60 3.04
CA MET A 451 13.85 14.73 3.52
C MET A 451 13.31 16.07 3.02
N LEU A 452 12.84 16.15 1.78
CA LEU A 452 12.21 17.35 1.24
C LEU A 452 10.88 17.65 1.93
N MET A 453 10.05 16.65 2.18
CA MET A 453 8.78 16.80 2.91
C MET A 453 9.02 17.32 4.32
N LYS A 454 9.96 16.76 5.07
CA LYS A 454 10.31 17.24 6.43
C LYS A 454 10.83 18.68 6.40
N ARG A 455 11.62 19.07 5.39
CA ARG A 455 12.10 20.46 5.22
C ARG A 455 11.00 21.46 4.85
N ALA A 456 9.88 20.96 4.31
CA ALA A 456 8.70 21.76 4.00
C ALA A 456 7.67 21.81 5.14
N ASN A 457 8.00 21.30 6.33
CA ASN A 457 7.11 21.18 7.49
C ASN A 457 5.89 20.25 7.24
N ILE A 458 5.97 19.39 6.24
CA ILE A 458 4.96 18.37 5.99
C ILE A 458 5.11 17.28 7.06
N ASN A 459 4.01 16.93 7.71
CA ASN A 459 3.96 15.89 8.73
C ASN A 459 3.02 14.73 8.35
N HIS A 460 2.33 14.82 7.21
CA HIS A 460 1.33 13.87 6.77
C HIS A 460 1.47 13.59 5.27
N VAL A 461 1.22 12.33 4.87
CA VAL A 461 1.16 11.91 3.48
C VAL A 461 -0.02 10.98 3.29
N ARG A 462 -0.87 11.26 2.29
CA ARG A 462 -1.80 10.29 1.76
C ARG A 462 -1.13 9.53 0.62
N ASN A 463 -1.04 8.22 0.75
CA ASN A 463 -0.52 7.34 -0.29
C ASN A 463 -1.57 7.25 -1.40
N SER A 464 -1.49 8.13 -2.36
CA SER A 464 -2.49 8.27 -3.42
C SER A 464 -2.07 7.47 -4.66
N HIS A 465 -2.89 6.53 -5.14
CA HIS A 465 -4.13 6.05 -4.49
C HIS A 465 -4.02 4.54 -4.34
N TYR A 466 -2.99 4.09 -3.63
CA TYR A 466 -2.59 2.69 -3.48
C TYR A 466 -1.51 2.53 -2.40
N PRO A 467 -1.30 1.31 -1.87
CA PRO A 467 -0.15 1.02 -1.02
C PRO A 467 1.16 1.25 -1.76
N ASP A 468 2.09 1.94 -1.09
CA ASP A 468 3.41 2.26 -1.63
C ASP A 468 4.42 1.10 -1.48
N ASP A 469 5.65 1.28 -1.97
CA ASP A 469 6.77 0.34 -1.77
C ASP A 469 7.00 0.11 -0.26
N PRO A 470 7.27 -1.12 0.19
CA PRO A 470 7.51 -1.43 1.61
C PRO A 470 8.60 -0.57 2.27
N TYR A 471 9.60 -0.11 1.52
CA TYR A 471 10.64 0.76 2.05
C TYR A 471 10.13 2.17 2.38
N TRP A 472 9.09 2.66 1.70
CA TRP A 472 8.43 3.92 2.03
C TRP A 472 7.90 3.94 3.46
N TYR A 473 7.21 2.89 3.88
CA TYR A 473 6.71 2.77 5.26
C TYR A 473 7.84 2.75 6.28
N PHE A 474 8.94 2.05 5.97
CA PHE A 474 10.12 2.07 6.83
C PHE A 474 10.67 3.48 7.03
N LEU A 475 10.76 4.28 5.97
CA LEU A 475 11.20 5.68 6.03
C LEU A 475 10.23 6.55 6.83
N CYS A 476 8.93 6.42 6.60
CA CYS A 476 7.90 7.17 7.34
C CYS A 476 7.90 6.82 8.82
N ASN A 477 8.08 5.54 9.16
CA ASN A 477 8.26 5.10 10.54
C ASN A 477 9.50 5.72 11.20
N LYS A 478 10.60 5.82 10.44
CA LYS A 478 11.91 6.29 10.93
C LYS A 478 11.99 7.80 11.09
N TYR A 479 11.48 8.54 10.12
CA TYR A 479 11.62 9.99 10.06
C TYR A 479 10.40 10.76 10.55
N GLY A 480 9.28 10.05 10.81
CA GLY A 480 8.08 10.62 11.37
C GLY A 480 7.22 11.35 10.33
N LEU A 481 6.50 10.60 9.52
CA LEU A 481 5.40 11.08 8.71
C LEU A 481 4.15 10.30 9.08
N TYR A 482 3.04 10.97 9.38
CA TYR A 482 1.74 10.34 9.51
C TYR A 482 1.26 9.89 8.14
N LEU A 483 0.88 8.64 7.99
CA LEU A 483 0.36 8.09 6.75
C LEU A 483 -1.15 7.89 6.81
N GLU A 484 -1.80 8.28 5.74
CA GLU A 484 -3.08 7.77 5.31
C GLU A 484 -2.81 6.73 4.22
N ASP A 485 -2.94 5.45 4.59
CA ASP A 485 -2.67 4.35 3.67
C ASP A 485 -3.95 3.97 2.94
N GLU A 486 -3.89 3.95 1.62
CA GLU A 486 -5.07 3.84 0.78
C GLU A 486 -5.07 2.56 -0.04
N ALA A 487 -6.23 1.90 -0.08
CA ALA A 487 -6.43 0.71 -0.88
C ALA A 487 -6.40 1.04 -2.38
N ASN A 488 -5.80 0.16 -3.17
CA ASN A 488 -5.68 0.30 -4.62
C ASN A 488 -7.03 0.15 -5.32
N ILE A 489 -7.93 1.11 -5.09
CA ILE A 489 -9.29 1.15 -5.64
C ILE A 489 -9.61 2.57 -6.12
N GLU A 490 -9.61 2.73 -7.44
CA GLU A 490 -10.17 3.90 -8.11
C GLU A 490 -10.79 3.47 -9.41
N SER A 491 -12.10 3.69 -9.57
CA SER A 491 -12.80 3.34 -10.80
C SER A 491 -13.10 4.53 -11.71
N HIS A 492 -12.83 5.75 -11.25
CA HIS A 492 -12.94 7.06 -11.88
C HIS A 492 -14.06 7.19 -12.91
N GLU A 493 -13.85 6.84 -14.21
CA GLU A 493 -14.91 6.87 -15.22
C GLU A 493 -16.15 6.04 -14.84
N TYR A 494 -15.98 5.00 -14.00
CA TYR A 494 -17.02 4.10 -13.52
C TYR A 494 -17.42 4.36 -12.06
N TYR A 495 -17.31 5.57 -11.52
CA TYR A 495 -17.71 5.81 -10.14
C TYR A 495 -19.06 6.54 -9.98
N TYR A 496 -19.64 7.04 -11.07
CA TYR A 496 -20.87 7.84 -11.01
C TYR A 496 -22.14 7.00 -11.09
N GLY A 497 -23.06 7.20 -10.12
CA GLY A 497 -24.41 6.68 -10.14
C GLY A 497 -24.49 5.17 -10.35
N ALA A 498 -25.42 4.73 -11.18
CA ALA A 498 -25.66 3.31 -11.45
C ALA A 498 -24.50 2.61 -12.17
N ALA A 499 -23.59 3.35 -12.79
CA ALA A 499 -22.42 2.78 -13.45
C ALA A 499 -21.27 2.44 -12.49
N SER A 500 -21.36 2.84 -11.23
CA SER A 500 -20.31 2.60 -10.25
C SER A 500 -20.07 1.12 -10.01
N LEU A 501 -18.80 0.70 -10.09
CA LEU A 501 -18.37 -0.68 -9.81
C LEU A 501 -18.47 -1.03 -8.31
N SER A 502 -18.80 -0.07 -7.46
CA SER A 502 -19.04 -0.30 -6.04
C SER A 502 -20.39 -0.98 -5.75
N HIS A 503 -21.30 -1.10 -6.74
CA HIS A 503 -22.60 -1.75 -6.58
C HIS A 503 -22.65 -3.20 -7.07
N PRO A 504 -22.13 -3.59 -8.25
CA PRO A 504 -22.24 -4.97 -8.73
C PRO A 504 -21.53 -5.96 -7.81
N VAL A 505 -22.26 -7.05 -7.47
CA VAL A 505 -21.76 -8.09 -6.55
C VAL A 505 -20.50 -8.80 -7.07
N GLU A 506 -20.30 -8.86 -8.37
CA GLU A 506 -19.13 -9.43 -9.02
C GLU A 506 -17.83 -8.74 -8.63
N TRP A 507 -17.89 -7.45 -8.30
CA TRP A 507 -16.75 -6.63 -7.86
C TRP A 507 -16.52 -6.63 -6.35
N LYS A 508 -17.46 -7.15 -5.56
CA LYS A 508 -17.38 -7.15 -4.10
C LYS A 508 -16.11 -7.81 -3.58
N LYS A 509 -15.79 -9.00 -4.12
CA LYS A 509 -14.59 -9.74 -3.72
C LYS A 509 -13.31 -8.95 -3.99
N ALA A 510 -13.24 -8.24 -5.12
CA ALA A 510 -12.10 -7.42 -5.49
C ALA A 510 -11.93 -6.21 -4.55
N HIS A 511 -13.01 -5.50 -4.19
CA HIS A 511 -12.97 -4.39 -3.24
C HIS A 511 -12.47 -4.85 -1.87
N VAL A 512 -13.08 -5.91 -1.33
CA VAL A 512 -12.68 -6.45 -0.01
C VAL A 512 -11.22 -6.92 -0.03
N ALA A 513 -10.80 -7.66 -1.05
CA ALA A 513 -9.44 -8.19 -1.13
C ALA A 513 -8.38 -7.08 -1.17
N ARG A 514 -8.60 -6.00 -1.94
CA ARG A 514 -7.66 -4.88 -2.05
C ARG A 514 -7.46 -4.15 -0.72
N VAL A 515 -8.56 -3.92 0.01
CA VAL A 515 -8.49 -3.34 1.37
C VAL A 515 -7.78 -4.28 2.34
N MET A 516 -8.10 -5.57 2.32
CA MET A 516 -7.53 -6.55 3.25
C MET A 516 -6.05 -6.82 2.95
N GLU A 517 -5.64 -6.87 1.69
CA GLU A 517 -4.22 -7.01 1.30
C GLU A 517 -3.40 -5.82 1.81
N MET A 518 -3.90 -4.59 1.70
CA MET A 518 -3.27 -3.39 2.28
C MET A 518 -3.15 -3.49 3.80
N VAL A 519 -4.26 -3.75 4.48
CA VAL A 519 -4.30 -3.75 5.94
C VAL A 519 -3.38 -4.82 6.53
N HIS A 520 -3.45 -6.06 6.05
CA HIS A 520 -2.59 -7.13 6.57
C HIS A 520 -1.12 -6.86 6.33
N ALA A 521 -0.73 -6.41 5.11
CA ALA A 521 0.67 -6.12 4.81
C ALA A 521 1.24 -5.02 5.71
N ASN A 522 0.44 -3.97 6.00
CA ASN A 522 0.93 -2.72 6.58
C ASN A 522 0.54 -2.49 8.04
N ILE A 523 -0.20 -3.42 8.67
CA ILE A 523 -0.80 -3.26 10.00
C ILE A 523 0.20 -2.88 11.09
N ASN A 524 1.45 -3.31 10.99
CA ASN A 524 2.49 -3.08 11.99
C ASN A 524 3.16 -1.70 11.90
N ASN A 525 2.87 -0.91 10.85
CA ASN A 525 3.53 0.38 10.65
C ASN A 525 2.96 1.46 11.58
N PRO A 526 3.75 2.02 12.51
CA PRO A 526 3.27 3.06 13.40
C PRO A 526 2.97 4.38 12.68
N SER A 527 3.55 4.63 11.51
CA SER A 527 3.27 5.81 10.70
C SER A 527 1.84 5.87 10.20
N ILE A 528 1.19 4.73 9.94
CA ILE A 528 -0.19 4.69 9.48
C ILE A 528 -1.13 5.08 10.61
N VAL A 529 -1.84 6.18 10.46
CA VAL A 529 -2.76 6.74 11.44
C VAL A 529 -4.20 6.84 10.93
N ILE A 530 -4.39 6.67 9.62
CA ILE A 530 -5.70 6.60 8.95
C ILE A 530 -5.62 5.48 7.90
N TRP A 531 -6.68 4.68 7.79
CA TRP A 531 -6.92 3.80 6.65
C TRP A 531 -7.88 4.46 5.68
N SER A 532 -7.63 4.35 4.38
CA SER A 532 -8.53 4.79 3.32
C SER A 532 -9.01 3.63 2.47
N LEU A 533 -10.32 3.56 2.22
CA LEU A 533 -10.91 2.46 1.45
C LEU A 533 -10.64 2.58 -0.06
N GLY A 534 -10.20 3.74 -0.53
CA GLY A 534 -9.94 4.01 -1.93
C GLY A 534 -10.21 5.46 -2.29
N ASN A 535 -10.14 5.74 -3.58
CA ASN A 535 -10.39 7.06 -4.18
C ASN A 535 -11.47 6.93 -5.25
N GLU A 536 -12.26 7.97 -5.49
CA GLU A 536 -13.18 8.20 -6.62
C GLU A 536 -13.79 6.93 -7.26
N ALA A 537 -14.43 6.09 -6.44
CA ALA A 537 -14.94 4.78 -6.86
C ALA A 537 -16.42 4.53 -6.51
N GLY A 538 -17.14 5.56 -6.07
CA GLY A 538 -18.58 5.54 -5.77
C GLY A 538 -18.94 5.02 -4.38
N PRO A 539 -20.21 5.14 -3.94
CA PRO A 539 -20.62 4.97 -2.55
C PRO A 539 -21.21 3.60 -2.21
N GLY A 540 -21.06 2.58 -3.06
CA GLY A 540 -21.88 1.34 -3.01
C GLY A 540 -21.53 0.35 -1.92
N GLU A 541 -22.31 -0.73 -1.88
CA GLU A 541 -22.29 -1.79 -0.84
C GLU A 541 -20.97 -2.57 -0.79
N ASN A 542 -20.18 -2.55 -1.86
CA ASN A 542 -18.87 -3.20 -1.87
C ASN A 542 -17.90 -2.51 -0.90
N PHE A 543 -18.01 -1.19 -0.72
CA PHE A 543 -17.24 -0.45 0.28
C PHE A 543 -17.74 -0.69 1.70
N VAL A 544 -19.04 -0.88 1.90
CA VAL A 544 -19.58 -1.31 3.20
C VAL A 544 -18.95 -2.63 3.64
N ALA A 545 -18.92 -3.61 2.73
CA ALA A 545 -18.30 -4.90 2.99
C ALA A 545 -16.78 -4.81 3.25
N ALA A 546 -16.10 -3.91 2.54
CA ALA A 546 -14.67 -3.69 2.73
C ALA A 546 -14.38 -3.01 4.09
N TYR A 547 -15.18 -2.01 4.50
CA TYR A 547 -15.09 -1.38 5.82
C TYR A 547 -15.33 -2.40 6.94
N ASP A 548 -16.37 -3.20 6.84
CA ASP A 548 -16.69 -4.22 7.83
C ASP A 548 -15.55 -5.23 7.99
N ALA A 549 -14.97 -5.69 6.88
CA ALA A 549 -13.83 -6.61 6.89
C ALA A 549 -12.60 -5.98 7.56
N LEU A 550 -12.27 -4.72 7.23
CA LEU A 550 -11.17 -3.98 7.83
C LEU A 550 -11.35 -3.86 9.35
N LYS A 551 -12.55 -3.48 9.82
CA LYS A 551 -12.82 -3.29 11.26
C LYS A 551 -12.83 -4.59 12.06
N GLN A 552 -12.93 -5.76 11.41
CA GLN A 552 -12.70 -7.05 12.08
C GLN A 552 -11.21 -7.26 12.41
N VAL A 553 -10.30 -6.71 11.62
CA VAL A 553 -8.84 -6.89 11.75
C VAL A 553 -8.22 -5.76 12.56
N ASP A 554 -8.51 -4.50 12.21
CA ASP A 554 -7.94 -3.34 12.91
C ASP A 554 -9.01 -2.35 13.40
N LYS A 555 -9.09 -2.21 14.72
CA LYS A 555 -9.93 -1.22 15.42
C LYS A 555 -9.11 -0.06 16.00
N SER A 556 -7.79 -0.08 15.86
CA SER A 556 -6.88 0.89 16.48
C SER A 556 -6.72 2.18 15.66
N ARG A 557 -7.20 2.17 14.41
CA ARG A 557 -7.11 3.31 13.50
C ARG A 557 -8.47 3.66 12.93
N PRO A 558 -8.78 4.94 12.71
CA PRO A 558 -9.97 5.36 11.99
C PRO A 558 -9.84 5.05 10.50
N VAL A 559 -11.00 5.00 9.86
CA VAL A 559 -11.16 4.78 8.42
C VAL A 559 -11.82 6.01 7.81
N GLN A 560 -11.33 6.46 6.66
CA GLN A 560 -11.95 7.46 5.83
C GLN A 560 -12.31 6.91 4.45
N TYR A 561 -13.27 7.55 3.78
CA TYR A 561 -13.59 7.39 2.38
C TYR A 561 -14.51 8.55 1.94
N GLU A 562 -14.02 9.42 1.06
CA GLU A 562 -14.67 10.69 0.74
C GLU A 562 -16.00 10.56 -0.03
N ARG A 563 -16.22 9.41 -0.71
CA ARG A 563 -17.47 9.17 -1.47
C ARG A 563 -18.59 8.55 -0.65
N ASN A 564 -18.30 8.07 0.57
CA ASN A 564 -19.33 7.57 1.48
C ASN A 564 -18.91 7.78 2.94
N ASN A 565 -19.06 9.02 3.43
CA ASN A 565 -18.74 9.38 4.80
C ASN A 565 -19.62 8.65 5.84
N ASP A 566 -20.81 8.17 5.46
CA ASP A 566 -21.74 7.56 6.41
C ASP A 566 -21.25 6.22 6.96
N ILE A 567 -20.50 5.46 6.17
CA ILE A 567 -20.02 4.12 6.53
C ILE A 567 -18.68 4.14 7.28
N VAL A 568 -17.96 5.26 7.30
CA VAL A 568 -16.59 5.35 7.85
C VAL A 568 -16.54 6.17 9.15
N ASP A 569 -15.37 6.21 9.79
CA ASP A 569 -15.20 6.79 11.13
C ASP A 569 -15.09 8.30 11.14
N MET A 570 -14.62 8.91 10.04
CA MET A 570 -14.38 10.35 9.92
C MET A 570 -14.86 10.91 8.58
N GLY A 571 -15.14 12.20 8.56
CA GLY A 571 -15.57 12.90 7.35
C GLY A 571 -14.38 13.26 6.45
N SER A 572 -14.62 13.23 5.15
CA SER A 572 -13.65 13.67 4.15
C SER A 572 -14.35 14.23 2.91
N ASN A 573 -13.64 15.10 2.19
CA ASN A 573 -14.07 15.63 0.88
C ASN A 573 -12.84 16.04 0.08
N GLN A 574 -13.05 16.22 -1.22
CA GLN A 574 -12.06 16.75 -2.15
C GLN A 574 -12.44 18.15 -2.59
N TYR A 575 -11.46 19.03 -2.69
CA TYR A 575 -11.55 20.40 -3.23
C TYR A 575 -12.70 21.25 -2.67
N PRO A 576 -12.96 21.25 -1.34
CA PRO A 576 -13.95 22.19 -0.79
C PRO A 576 -13.47 23.62 -1.00
N SER A 577 -14.39 24.54 -1.27
CA SER A 577 -14.04 25.96 -1.35
C SER A 577 -13.67 26.51 0.02
N ILE A 578 -12.88 27.60 0.07
CA ILE A 578 -12.54 28.32 1.32
C ILE A 578 -13.81 28.78 2.04
N GLY A 579 -14.83 29.25 1.29
CA GLY A 579 -16.11 29.63 1.85
C GLY A 579 -16.82 28.49 2.56
N TRP A 580 -16.84 27.32 1.94
CA TRP A 580 -17.39 26.09 2.54
C TRP A 580 -16.58 25.69 3.78
N THR A 581 -15.24 25.69 3.69
CA THR A 581 -14.37 25.34 4.82
C THR A 581 -14.60 26.24 6.02
N ARG A 582 -14.74 27.58 5.80
CA ARG A 582 -15.05 28.55 6.86
C ARG A 582 -16.43 28.33 7.52
N GLY A 583 -17.42 27.83 6.79
CA GLY A 583 -18.71 27.41 7.34
C GLY A 583 -18.58 26.08 8.12
N ALA A 584 -17.90 25.09 7.54
CA ALA A 584 -17.76 23.77 8.14
C ALA A 584 -17.03 23.80 9.50
N VAL A 585 -15.97 24.59 9.64
CA VAL A 585 -15.26 24.77 10.93
C VAL A 585 -16.08 25.49 12.00
N LYS A 586 -17.22 26.10 11.62
CA LYS A 586 -18.17 26.71 12.56
C LYS A 586 -19.36 25.80 12.91
N GLY A 587 -19.43 24.63 12.28
CA GLY A 587 -20.55 23.71 12.44
C GLY A 587 -21.80 24.10 11.63
N ASP A 588 -21.66 24.92 10.57
CA ASP A 588 -22.78 25.37 9.75
C ASP A 588 -23.39 24.23 8.89
N TYR A 589 -22.73 23.10 8.79
CA TYR A 589 -23.16 21.97 7.96
C TYR A 589 -23.34 20.69 8.77
N ASP A 590 -24.33 19.89 8.42
CA ASP A 590 -24.51 18.52 8.95
C ASP A 590 -23.56 17.58 8.21
N ILE A 591 -22.34 17.49 8.70
CA ILE A 591 -21.28 16.62 8.16
C ILE A 591 -20.66 15.79 9.28
N LYS A 592 -19.99 14.68 8.91
CA LYS A 592 -19.29 13.85 9.89
C LYS A 592 -17.98 14.50 10.35
N TYR A 593 -17.77 14.52 11.65
CA TYR A 593 -16.55 15.00 12.28
C TYR A 593 -15.83 13.85 13.01
N PRO A 594 -14.51 13.92 13.23
CA PRO A 594 -13.59 14.95 12.72
C PRO A 594 -13.53 14.90 11.20
N PHE A 595 -13.13 16.03 10.60
CA PHE A 595 -13.08 16.16 9.15
C PHE A 595 -11.64 16.31 8.64
N HIS A 596 -11.32 15.64 7.54
CA HIS A 596 -10.06 15.69 6.81
C HIS A 596 -10.32 16.06 5.35
N ILE A 597 -9.50 16.93 4.78
CA ILE A 597 -9.60 17.23 3.35
C ILE A 597 -8.61 16.34 2.61
N SER A 598 -9.11 15.28 1.99
CA SER A 598 -8.25 14.29 1.30
C SER A 598 -7.51 14.90 0.11
N GLU A 599 -8.10 15.91 -0.55
CA GLU A 599 -7.45 16.65 -1.64
C GLU A 599 -7.88 18.11 -1.66
N TYR A 600 -6.91 19.02 -1.76
CA TYR A 600 -7.17 20.45 -1.96
C TYR A 600 -5.95 21.14 -2.58
N ALA A 601 -6.10 22.43 -2.89
CA ALA A 601 -5.04 23.31 -3.38
C ALA A 601 -4.28 22.72 -4.58
N HIS A 602 -5.03 22.17 -5.56
CA HIS A 602 -4.50 21.56 -6.79
C HIS A 602 -3.40 22.42 -7.41
N SER A 603 -2.15 21.92 -7.43
CA SER A 603 -0.93 22.73 -7.63
C SER A 603 -0.47 22.83 -9.08
N MET A 604 -1.36 22.60 -10.05
CA MET A 604 -1.03 22.72 -11.47
C MET A 604 -0.74 24.19 -11.87
N GLY A 605 0.29 24.40 -12.66
CA GLY A 605 0.68 25.73 -13.17
C GLY A 605 1.12 26.67 -12.06
N ASN A 606 0.48 27.83 -11.93
CA ASN A 606 0.74 28.84 -10.90
C ASN A 606 -0.21 28.71 -9.69
N ALA A 607 -0.85 27.57 -9.52
CA ALA A 607 -1.79 27.31 -8.43
C ALA A 607 -1.10 27.15 -7.06
N CYS A 608 -1.86 26.72 -6.07
CA CYS A 608 -1.58 26.68 -4.64
C CYS A 608 -1.75 28.05 -3.94
N GLY A 609 -2.46 29.00 -4.57
CA GLY A 609 -2.82 30.27 -3.96
C GLY A 609 -3.87 30.09 -2.86
N ASN A 610 -3.93 31.09 -1.96
CA ASN A 610 -4.88 31.14 -0.83
C ASN A 610 -4.73 29.99 0.17
N LEU A 611 -3.61 29.28 0.20
CA LEU A 611 -3.36 28.20 1.13
C LEU A 611 -3.47 28.66 2.59
N VAL A 612 -3.01 29.89 2.87
CA VAL A 612 -3.11 30.50 4.20
C VAL A 612 -4.57 30.63 4.66
N ASP A 613 -5.51 30.96 3.76
CA ASP A 613 -6.94 31.11 4.10
C ASP A 613 -7.58 29.79 4.55
N TYR A 614 -7.17 28.67 3.96
CA TYR A 614 -7.59 27.33 4.42
C TYR A 614 -7.05 27.05 5.81
N TRP A 615 -5.76 27.35 6.05
CA TRP A 615 -5.12 27.01 7.32
C TRP A 615 -5.56 27.93 8.45
N GLU A 616 -5.84 29.21 8.20
CA GLU A 616 -6.50 30.08 9.19
C GLU A 616 -7.85 29.49 9.64
N ALA A 617 -8.62 28.92 8.73
CA ALA A 617 -9.88 28.27 9.09
C ALA A 617 -9.64 26.93 9.82
N ILE A 618 -8.76 26.06 9.31
CA ILE A 618 -8.48 24.73 9.88
C ILE A 618 -7.86 24.84 11.29
N GLU A 619 -6.98 25.82 11.52
CA GLU A 619 -6.33 26.06 12.82
C GLU A 619 -7.25 26.79 13.83
N SER A 620 -8.40 27.30 13.41
CA SER A 620 -9.34 28.01 14.30
C SER A 620 -10.20 27.09 15.18
N THR A 621 -10.24 25.79 14.90
CA THR A 621 -11.04 24.79 15.65
C THR A 621 -10.41 23.40 15.55
N ASN A 622 -10.87 22.46 16.40
CA ASN A 622 -10.46 21.05 16.32
C ASN A 622 -11.41 20.17 15.50
N PHE A 623 -12.46 20.74 14.89
CA PHE A 623 -13.36 20.00 14.00
C PHE A 623 -12.65 19.45 12.76
N PHE A 624 -11.65 20.19 12.24
CA PHE A 624 -10.82 19.74 11.13
C PHE A 624 -9.45 19.31 11.62
N CYS A 625 -9.05 18.07 11.26
CA CYS A 625 -7.71 17.56 11.59
C CYS A 625 -6.67 17.88 10.51
N GLY A 626 -7.05 18.47 9.37
CA GLY A 626 -6.08 18.89 8.35
C GLY A 626 -6.50 18.57 6.92
N GLY A 627 -5.51 18.41 6.03
CA GLY A 627 -5.74 18.08 4.65
C GLY A 627 -4.46 17.77 3.88
N ALA A 628 -4.58 17.12 2.71
CA ALA A 628 -3.48 16.75 1.84
C ALA A 628 -3.56 17.50 0.49
N ILE A 629 -2.53 18.28 0.18
CA ILE A 629 -2.42 19.03 -1.08
C ILE A 629 -2.33 18.07 -2.26
N TRP A 630 -3.04 18.33 -3.34
CA TRP A 630 -2.87 17.64 -4.61
C TRP A 630 -1.90 18.40 -5.51
N ASP A 631 -0.67 17.89 -5.83
CA ASP A 631 -0.06 16.75 -5.17
C ASP A 631 1.42 17.06 -4.84
N TRP A 632 2.18 16.04 -4.47
CA TRP A 632 3.58 16.17 -4.09
C TRP A 632 4.49 16.44 -5.28
N VAL A 633 4.41 15.61 -6.34
CA VAL A 633 5.38 15.57 -7.43
C VAL A 633 4.71 15.64 -8.80
N ASP A 634 5.23 16.49 -9.69
CA ASP A 634 4.83 16.41 -11.10
C ASP A 634 5.13 15.01 -11.64
N GLN A 635 4.09 14.33 -12.10
CA GLN A 635 4.20 12.97 -12.62
C GLN A 635 4.71 12.96 -14.08
N SER A 636 5.66 13.82 -14.40
CA SER A 636 6.26 13.92 -15.73
C SER A 636 7.26 12.80 -15.99
N MET A 637 7.43 12.45 -17.26
CA MET A 637 8.36 11.42 -17.72
C MET A 637 9.40 12.01 -18.65
N TYR A 638 10.62 11.46 -18.67
CA TYR A 638 11.61 11.92 -19.63
C TYR A 638 11.27 11.49 -21.05
N ASN A 639 11.32 12.46 -21.98
CA ASN A 639 11.30 12.22 -23.42
C ASN A 639 12.41 13.04 -24.09
N TYR A 640 12.65 12.80 -25.36
CA TYR A 640 13.71 13.46 -26.14
C TYR A 640 13.10 14.14 -27.36
N ASP A 641 13.45 15.40 -27.56
CA ASP A 641 13.08 16.14 -28.77
C ASP A 641 13.73 15.50 -30.00
N LYS A 642 12.93 15.09 -30.96
CA LYS A 642 13.36 14.32 -32.14
C LYS A 642 14.32 15.07 -33.05
N LYS A 643 14.34 16.42 -33.00
CA LYS A 643 15.22 17.25 -33.86
C LYS A 643 16.56 17.54 -33.19
N THR A 644 16.54 17.79 -31.90
CA THR A 644 17.71 18.25 -31.16
C THR A 644 18.34 17.15 -30.27
N GLY A 645 17.65 16.06 -30.01
CA GLY A 645 18.02 15.01 -29.05
C GLY A 645 18.05 15.49 -27.59
N LYS A 646 17.53 16.69 -27.32
CA LYS A 646 17.51 17.25 -25.97
C LYS A 646 16.43 16.60 -25.13
N ARG A 647 16.80 16.15 -23.92
CA ARG A 647 15.87 15.60 -22.94
C ARG A 647 15.00 16.69 -22.32
N TYR A 648 13.71 16.38 -22.10
CA TYR A 648 12.74 17.25 -21.43
C TYR A 648 11.77 16.45 -20.57
N LEU A 649 11.05 17.13 -19.68
CA LEU A 649 9.97 16.55 -18.88
C LEU A 649 8.68 16.57 -19.71
N ALA A 650 8.18 15.39 -20.06
CA ALA A 650 7.03 15.18 -20.92
C ALA A 650 5.76 14.88 -20.10
N TYR A 651 4.61 15.17 -20.68
CA TYR A 651 3.29 14.92 -20.15
C TYR A 651 2.40 14.25 -21.21
N GLY A 652 1.11 14.12 -20.94
CA GLY A 652 0.17 13.45 -21.86
C GLY A 652 0.16 14.08 -23.24
N GLY A 653 0.20 13.26 -24.29
CA GLY A 653 0.28 13.67 -25.69
C GLY A 653 1.70 13.80 -26.23
N ASP A 654 2.71 14.05 -25.39
CA ASP A 654 4.11 14.22 -25.80
C ASP A 654 4.74 12.92 -26.33
N PHE A 655 4.20 11.77 -25.99
CA PHE A 655 4.58 10.46 -26.52
C PHE A 655 3.80 10.07 -27.78
N GLY A 656 2.85 10.91 -28.22
CA GLY A 656 1.91 10.59 -29.30
C GLY A 656 0.78 9.69 -28.84
N ASP A 657 0.54 9.65 -27.56
CA ASP A 657 -0.54 8.89 -26.92
C ASP A 657 -1.91 9.53 -27.20
N THR A 658 -2.91 8.69 -27.41
CA THR A 658 -4.32 9.05 -27.58
C THR A 658 -5.20 7.94 -26.99
N PRO A 659 -6.18 8.23 -26.10
CA PRO A 659 -6.47 9.56 -25.55
C PRO A 659 -5.38 10.07 -24.62
N ASN A 660 -5.41 11.37 -24.29
CA ASN A 660 -4.59 11.95 -23.24
C ASN A 660 -5.24 13.20 -22.65
N ASP A 661 -4.89 13.54 -21.42
CA ASP A 661 -5.35 14.73 -20.72
C ASP A 661 -4.22 15.79 -20.55
N GLY A 662 -3.20 15.72 -21.41
CA GLY A 662 -2.17 16.73 -21.55
C GLY A 662 -1.37 16.97 -20.29
N GLN A 663 -1.22 18.25 -19.92
CA GLN A 663 -0.45 18.68 -18.75
C GLN A 663 -1.17 18.50 -17.41
N PHE A 664 -2.36 17.90 -17.38
CA PHE A 664 -3.14 17.74 -16.14
C PHE A 664 -2.42 16.86 -15.08
N VAL A 665 -1.41 16.10 -15.50
CA VAL A 665 -0.50 15.32 -14.68
C VAL A 665 0.61 16.14 -13.99
N MET A 666 0.73 17.46 -14.32
CA MET A 666 1.79 18.36 -13.83
C MET A 666 1.30 19.19 -12.63
N ASN A 667 0.92 18.55 -11.56
CA ASN A 667 0.22 19.13 -10.41
C ASN A 667 0.99 19.05 -9.08
N GLY A 668 2.28 18.68 -9.15
CA GLY A 668 3.14 18.62 -7.97
C GLY A 668 3.57 19.98 -7.42
N ILE A 669 3.89 20.03 -6.13
CA ILE A 669 4.60 21.17 -5.51
C ILE A 669 6.11 21.12 -5.74
N VAL A 670 6.62 19.97 -6.20
CA VAL A 670 7.98 19.81 -6.73
C VAL A 670 7.92 19.30 -8.17
N PHE A 671 8.96 19.57 -8.95
CA PHE A 671 9.10 18.98 -10.29
C PHE A 671 9.31 17.46 -10.22
N GLY A 672 9.13 16.75 -11.34
CA GLY A 672 9.31 15.30 -11.41
C GLY A 672 10.69 14.80 -10.96
N ASP A 673 11.75 15.59 -11.13
CA ASP A 673 13.11 15.31 -10.67
C ASP A 673 13.38 15.74 -9.21
N LEU A 674 12.31 16.10 -8.48
CA LEU A 674 12.31 16.55 -7.08
C LEU A 674 13.00 17.91 -6.86
N GLU A 675 13.09 18.76 -7.86
CA GLU A 675 13.47 20.15 -7.64
C GLU A 675 12.26 20.96 -7.11
N PRO A 676 12.42 21.75 -6.05
CA PRO A 676 11.33 22.54 -5.47
C PRO A 676 10.77 23.57 -6.45
N LYS A 677 9.43 23.59 -6.62
CA LYS A 677 8.70 24.65 -7.32
C LYS A 677 8.40 25.83 -6.38
N PRO A 678 7.99 27.01 -6.88
CA PRO A 678 7.54 28.11 -6.00
C PRO A 678 6.49 27.69 -4.96
N GLN A 679 5.57 26.81 -5.33
CA GLN A 679 4.55 26.24 -4.46
C GLN A 679 5.11 25.54 -3.22
N TYR A 680 6.25 24.88 -3.34
CA TYR A 680 6.94 24.23 -2.22
C TYR A 680 7.27 25.25 -1.10
N TYR A 681 7.72 26.42 -1.45
CA TYR A 681 8.05 27.47 -0.47
C TYR A 681 6.82 28.11 0.17
N GLU A 682 5.72 28.22 -0.58
CA GLU A 682 4.42 28.63 -0.04
C GLU A 682 3.93 27.61 1.00
N VAL A 683 3.92 26.32 0.65
CA VAL A 683 3.55 25.22 1.56
C VAL A 683 4.43 25.24 2.80
N LYS A 684 5.77 25.33 2.64
CA LYS A 684 6.71 25.42 3.76
C LYS A 684 6.39 26.56 4.71
N LYS A 685 5.97 27.72 4.18
CA LYS A 685 5.61 28.90 4.99
C LYS A 685 4.30 28.68 5.73
N VAL A 686 3.27 28.18 5.05
CA VAL A 686 1.95 27.98 5.64
C VAL A 686 1.96 26.86 6.67
N TYR A 687 2.72 25.79 6.42
CA TYR A 687 2.84 24.61 7.31
C TYR A 687 3.83 24.81 8.47
N GLN A 688 4.44 26.01 8.63
CA GLN A 688 5.39 26.26 9.73
C GLN A 688 4.77 25.97 11.10
N HIS A 689 5.60 25.49 12.02
CA HIS A 689 5.20 25.17 13.39
C HIS A 689 5.41 26.34 14.38
N ILE A 690 6.17 27.34 13.97
CA ILE A 690 6.46 28.51 14.78
C ILE A 690 5.91 29.75 14.07
N GLY A 691 4.93 30.39 14.70
CA GLY A 691 4.36 31.63 14.24
C GLY A 691 5.08 32.84 14.85
N VAL A 692 5.17 33.94 14.10
CA VAL A 692 5.69 35.23 14.55
C VAL A 692 4.71 36.32 14.19
N LYS A 693 4.23 37.06 15.19
CA LYS A 693 3.28 38.17 15.02
C LYS A 693 3.90 39.47 15.51
N ALA A 694 3.84 40.51 14.71
CA ALA A 694 4.26 41.83 15.13
C ALA A 694 3.24 42.40 16.13
N VAL A 695 3.71 42.76 17.34
CA VAL A 695 2.89 43.44 18.38
C VAL A 695 3.08 44.94 18.29
N ASP A 696 4.34 45.40 18.27
CA ASP A 696 4.71 46.80 18.08
C ASP A 696 6.03 46.86 17.29
N VAL A 697 5.90 47.07 15.98
CA VAL A 697 7.07 47.09 15.06
C VAL A 697 8.01 48.27 15.43
N ARG A 698 7.49 49.40 15.93
CA ARG A 698 8.33 50.54 16.27
C ARG A 698 9.20 50.31 17.48
N LYS A 699 8.76 49.40 18.39
CA LYS A 699 9.51 48.99 19.56
C LYS A 699 10.30 47.69 19.34
N GLY A 700 10.20 47.10 18.13
CA GLY A 700 10.78 45.80 17.86
C GLY A 700 10.16 44.66 18.67
N LEU A 701 8.89 44.78 19.06
CA LEU A 701 8.17 43.81 19.85
C LEU A 701 7.41 42.84 18.95
N PHE A 702 7.75 41.55 19.10
CA PHE A 702 7.14 40.44 18.39
C PHE A 702 6.69 39.36 19.37
N GLU A 703 5.58 38.74 19.08
CA GLU A 703 5.09 37.55 19.75
C GLU A 703 5.54 36.32 18.93
N ILE A 704 6.16 35.35 19.60
CA ILE A 704 6.53 34.07 19.02
C ILE A 704 5.65 33.02 19.67
N PHE A 705 4.95 32.22 18.87
CA PHE A 705 4.03 31.21 19.36
C PHE A 705 4.19 29.89 18.63
N ASN A 706 3.91 28.78 19.32
CA ASN A 706 3.92 27.45 18.77
C ASN A 706 2.55 27.14 18.13
N ILE A 707 2.57 26.70 16.87
CA ILE A 707 1.38 26.31 16.09
C ILE A 707 1.28 24.78 15.96
N PHE A 708 2.20 24.06 16.64
CA PHE A 708 2.26 22.61 16.58
C PHE A 708 1.35 21.96 17.62
#